data_130b6f43e4448770805d00c3d5abd5b0
#
_entry.id   130b6f43e4448770805d00c3d5abd5b0
#
_cell.length_a   1.000
_cell.length_b   1.000
_cell.length_c   1.000
_cell.angle_alpha   90.00
_cell.angle_beta   90.00
_cell.angle_gamma   90.00
#
_symmetry.space_group_name_H-M   'P 1'
#
loop_
_entity.id
_entity.type
_entity.pdbx_description
1 polymer ?
#
loop_
_entity_poly.entity_id
_entity_poly.type
_entity_poly.pdbx_seq_one_letter_code
_entity_poly.pdbx_strand_id
1 'polypeptide(L)'
;MAILYYDDKKLFQLNTEKTTYVIGLSPEGYVGHVYYGPLLHGEPDLYPLRMDEPPFTPSVNKREKSSFLDRFPMEYPTGGIGDYRESCLNVRNAQGRMGCEIHFDSYEIFKGKRKMEGLPASFGTEEEVETLEITCKDPILGLVVVLSYSVFEKENVITRSVCVKNEGSETLKVEKIYSACLDMDNEDFEMISLHGSWARERHIQQGALRYGKQLVSSGKGESSHQEHPFVAMVTPGTDQERGEVYAMHFVYSGNFIGQVERCQFNTVRMVMGINQDEFCWNLKAGDEFQAPEVVMVYSAEGLGEMTRSYHAFYRRHMIRSPYNHKKRPILINNWEATYFDFDTDKLLDIAREAKKDGIEMLVMDDGWFGKRNKDDSSLGDWVVNEEKIKGGLKNLVDKVNEIGLEFGIWFEPEMISPDSNLYKEHPEWAIQIPGREATESRCQYVLDLSRPEVQDYAYESVAKILRSANIKYVKWDMNRQLSDLGSTYLDEDSQQELFHRYVLGMYAMQERLVQEFPDLLLENCSGGGARFDPGMLYYSPQIWCSDDTDAIERLEIQEGTALIYPLCVMGAHVSVCPNHTVGRVTPFTTRGHVALAGTFGYELDITKLPEEERKLIPEQTAMYHKYHELIRDGEYYRILSYRENHRSDCWAVASEDKNEVLVTYVQVLAQVNMPSRKVRLRGFDPAKKYRLEGTDEVYSGEMLMNAGFRMKDFWGDFVSRLYHFIAVD
;
A
#
# COMPACT_ATOMS: atom_id res chain seq x y z
N MET A 1 25.20 -11.32 11.74
CA MET A 1 24.55 -10.28 12.54
C MET A 1 24.36 -9.08 11.65
N ALA A 2 23.12 -8.72 11.43
CA ALA A 2 22.80 -7.52 10.66
C ALA A 2 23.12 -6.24 11.44
N ILE A 3 23.12 -6.31 12.77
CA ILE A 3 23.26 -5.15 13.65
C ILE A 3 24.51 -5.29 14.54
N LEU A 4 25.36 -4.25 14.50
CA LEU A 4 26.59 -4.16 15.28
C LEU A 4 26.59 -2.88 16.10
N TYR A 5 27.16 -2.91 17.31
CA TYR A 5 27.42 -1.74 18.13
C TYR A 5 28.91 -1.63 18.44
N TYR A 6 29.46 -0.46 18.15
CA TYR A 6 30.85 -0.11 18.44
C TYR A 6 30.89 0.85 19.63
N ASP A 7 31.17 0.30 20.82
CA ASP A 7 31.10 1.07 22.07
C ASP A 7 32.16 2.20 22.16
N ASP A 8 33.35 1.96 21.63
CA ASP A 8 34.42 2.96 21.57
C ASP A 8 34.12 4.15 20.65
N LYS A 9 33.30 3.92 19.62
CA LYS A 9 32.88 4.92 18.64
C LYS A 9 31.48 5.47 18.90
N LYS A 10 30.71 4.81 19.78
CA LYS A 10 29.30 5.10 20.04
C LYS A 10 28.45 5.06 18.75
N LEU A 11 28.65 4.05 17.90
CA LEU A 11 27.98 3.85 16.62
C LEU A 11 27.23 2.52 16.58
N PHE A 12 26.01 2.56 16.03
CA PHE A 12 25.27 1.39 15.59
C PHE A 12 25.39 1.28 14.08
N GLN A 13 25.69 0.10 13.57
CA GLN A 13 25.75 -0.22 12.14
C GLN A 13 24.75 -1.32 11.85
N LEU A 14 23.80 -1.04 10.96
CA LEU A 14 22.74 -1.92 10.52
C LEU A 14 23.00 -2.27 9.05
N ASN A 15 23.16 -3.55 8.73
CA ASN A 15 23.51 -4.01 7.39
C ASN A 15 22.41 -4.90 6.80
N THR A 16 22.08 -4.65 5.55
CA THR A 16 21.44 -5.63 4.68
C THR A 16 22.48 -6.27 3.76
N GLU A 17 22.07 -7.09 2.79
CA GLU A 17 23.01 -7.63 1.80
C GLU A 17 23.65 -6.53 0.89
N LYS A 18 22.96 -5.40 0.72
CA LYS A 18 23.39 -4.35 -0.22
C LYS A 18 23.57 -2.97 0.42
N THR A 19 23.05 -2.74 1.62
CA THR A 19 23.05 -1.40 2.23
C THR A 19 23.56 -1.40 3.65
N THR A 20 24.05 -0.25 4.10
CA THR A 20 24.39 0.04 5.50
C THR A 20 23.64 1.28 5.97
N TYR A 21 23.12 1.21 7.18
CA TYR A 21 22.56 2.35 7.93
C TYR A 21 23.36 2.54 9.22
N VAL A 22 23.84 3.76 9.49
CA VAL A 22 24.67 4.05 10.67
C VAL A 22 24.06 5.15 11.52
N ILE A 23 23.92 4.86 12.81
CA ILE A 23 23.40 5.76 13.84
C ILE A 23 24.55 6.06 14.82
N GLY A 24 24.71 7.34 15.19
CA GLY A 24 25.72 7.75 16.15
C GLY A 24 25.13 8.43 17.38
N LEU A 25 25.87 8.35 18.49
CA LEU A 25 25.54 9.03 19.74
C LEU A 25 26.49 10.21 19.96
N SER A 26 25.94 11.42 20.14
CA SER A 26 26.77 12.57 20.53
C SER A 26 27.19 12.49 22.01
N PRO A 27 28.24 13.22 22.42
CA PRO A 27 28.63 13.30 23.83
C PRO A 27 27.54 13.83 24.75
N GLU A 28 26.62 14.63 24.20
CA GLU A 28 25.47 15.21 24.92
C GLU A 28 24.30 14.23 25.03
N GLY A 29 24.35 13.08 24.36
CA GLY A 29 23.31 12.04 24.37
C GLY A 29 22.27 12.17 23.25
N TYR A 30 22.48 13.04 22.27
CA TYR A 30 21.61 13.07 21.08
C TYR A 30 21.89 11.89 20.17
N VAL A 31 20.82 11.32 19.60
CA VAL A 31 20.89 10.26 18.61
C VAL A 31 20.89 10.89 17.21
N GLY A 32 21.97 10.69 16.47
CA GLY A 32 22.17 11.31 15.17
C GLY A 32 22.29 10.32 14.02
N HIS A 33 21.84 10.76 12.85
CA HIS A 33 22.03 10.04 11.60
C HIS A 33 23.45 10.23 11.08
N VAL A 34 24.12 9.16 10.70
CA VAL A 34 25.50 9.19 10.19
C VAL A 34 25.56 8.81 8.72
N TYR A 35 24.86 7.75 8.33
CA TYR A 35 24.96 7.24 6.97
C TYR A 35 23.75 6.36 6.62
N TYR A 36 23.28 6.45 5.39
CA TYR A 36 22.41 5.47 4.74
C TYR A 36 22.81 5.40 3.26
N GLY A 37 23.19 4.24 2.80
CA GLY A 37 23.70 4.08 1.44
C GLY A 37 24.23 2.68 1.14
N PRO A 38 25.13 2.53 0.14
CA PRO A 38 25.73 1.25 -0.22
C PRO A 38 26.39 0.55 0.98
N LEU A 39 26.43 -0.78 0.91
CA LEU A 39 27.04 -1.60 1.96
C LEU A 39 28.50 -1.20 2.25
N LEU A 40 28.78 -0.89 3.50
CA LEU A 40 30.13 -0.63 4.01
C LEU A 40 30.76 -1.94 4.45
N HIS A 41 31.94 -2.24 3.90
CA HIS A 41 32.72 -3.42 4.26
C HIS A 41 33.66 -3.09 5.43
N GLY A 42 33.25 -3.39 6.63
CA GLY A 42 34.03 -3.19 7.85
C GLY A 42 33.42 -2.17 8.80
N GLU A 43 34.20 -1.80 9.81
CA GLU A 43 33.78 -0.81 10.80
C GLU A 43 33.69 0.59 10.19
N PRO A 44 32.61 1.36 10.47
CA PRO A 44 32.55 2.74 10.06
C PRO A 44 33.64 3.55 10.76
N ASP A 45 34.23 4.49 10.04
CA ASP A 45 35.16 5.44 10.63
C ASP A 45 34.45 6.41 11.56
N LEU A 46 35.24 7.05 12.44
CA LEU A 46 34.73 8.09 13.31
C LEU A 46 34.19 9.25 12.47
N TYR A 47 32.87 9.43 12.48
CA TYR A 47 32.22 10.54 11.80
C TYR A 47 31.79 11.61 12.81
N PRO A 48 32.24 12.86 12.69
CA PRO A 48 31.85 13.91 13.62
C PRO A 48 30.40 14.33 13.38
N LEU A 49 29.54 14.05 14.34
CA LEU A 49 28.16 14.56 14.36
C LEU A 49 28.07 16.04 14.69
N ARG A 50 29.18 16.65 15.12
CA ARG A 50 29.23 18.08 15.49
C ARG A 50 29.33 18.96 14.25
N MET A 51 28.54 20.04 14.26
CA MET A 51 28.52 21.05 13.23
C MET A 51 29.03 22.40 13.79
N ASP A 52 29.63 23.22 12.93
CA ASP A 52 30.02 24.58 13.28
C ASP A 52 28.79 25.42 13.63
N GLU A 53 28.97 26.34 14.59
CA GLU A 53 27.90 27.24 15.03
C GLU A 53 27.57 28.28 13.93
N PRO A 54 26.36 28.26 13.35
CA PRO A 54 25.90 29.34 12.52
C PRO A 54 25.49 30.56 13.39
N PRO A 55 25.56 31.78 12.87
CA PRO A 55 25.07 32.97 13.58
C PRO A 55 23.58 32.85 13.91
N PHE A 56 23.18 33.39 15.06
CA PHE A 56 21.76 33.47 15.51
C PHE A 56 21.07 32.16 15.78
N THR A 57 21.81 31.07 16.01
CA THR A 57 21.27 29.79 16.35
C THR A 57 21.24 29.57 17.86
N PRO A 58 20.15 29.07 18.45
CA PRO A 58 20.13 28.74 19.87
C PRO A 58 21.00 27.52 20.16
N SER A 59 21.66 27.50 21.30
CA SER A 59 22.41 26.36 21.80
C SER A 59 21.83 25.92 23.15
N VAL A 60 21.54 24.64 23.29
CA VAL A 60 21.07 24.06 24.56
C VAL A 60 22.17 23.95 25.59
N ASN A 61 23.44 23.95 25.17
CA ASN A 61 24.60 23.87 26.05
C ASN A 61 25.46 25.13 25.97
N LYS A 62 25.53 25.88 27.08
CA LYS A 62 26.35 27.11 27.16
C LYS A 62 27.83 26.87 27.01
N ARG A 63 28.35 25.69 27.27
CA ARG A 63 29.77 25.33 27.24
C ARG A 63 30.21 24.70 25.94
N GLU A 64 29.28 23.98 25.29
CA GLU A 64 29.49 23.28 24.05
C GLU A 64 28.63 23.93 22.96
N LYS A 65 29.27 24.59 22.03
CA LYS A 65 28.60 25.37 20.98
C LYS A 65 28.57 24.71 19.62
N SER A 66 29.11 23.49 19.53
CA SER A 66 29.18 22.74 18.28
C SER A 66 28.00 21.78 18.07
N SER A 67 27.12 21.66 19.06
CA SER A 67 25.94 20.79 18.99
C SER A 67 24.68 21.63 18.83
N PHE A 68 24.43 22.13 17.62
CA PHE A 68 23.23 22.91 17.28
C PHE A 68 22.17 22.01 16.68
N LEU A 69 21.01 21.97 17.32
CA LEU A 69 19.94 21.08 16.94
C LEU A 69 19.39 21.37 15.55
N ASP A 70 19.35 22.63 15.11
CA ASP A 70 18.86 23.00 13.77
C ASP A 70 19.82 22.65 12.61
N ARG A 71 21.04 22.19 12.92
CA ARG A 71 22.00 21.64 11.94
C ARG A 71 22.39 20.20 12.23
N PHE A 72 22.17 19.75 13.46
CA PHE A 72 22.51 18.39 13.86
C PHE A 72 21.68 17.38 13.06
N PRO A 73 22.29 16.35 12.46
CA PRO A 73 21.54 15.33 11.71
C PRO A 73 20.81 14.42 12.68
N MET A 74 19.58 14.80 13.03
CA MET A 74 18.77 14.10 14.04
C MET A 74 18.19 12.80 13.50
N GLU A 75 18.32 11.73 14.26
CA GLU A 75 17.65 10.47 13.98
C GLU A 75 16.13 10.55 14.29
N TYR A 76 15.76 11.30 15.34
CA TYR A 76 14.37 11.55 15.72
C TYR A 76 14.20 12.92 16.36
N PRO A 77 13.98 13.98 15.57
CA PRO A 77 13.87 15.34 16.05
C PRO A 77 12.56 15.57 16.83
N THR A 78 12.68 16.30 17.95
CA THR A 78 11.54 16.72 18.79
C THR A 78 11.33 18.22 18.75
N GLY A 79 10.10 18.67 19.00
CA GLY A 79 9.73 20.08 18.89
C GLY A 79 10.04 20.91 20.15
N GLY A 80 10.26 22.21 19.94
CA GLY A 80 10.31 23.20 21.00
C GLY A 80 11.67 23.45 21.68
N ILE A 81 12.76 22.89 21.15
CA ILE A 81 14.10 22.94 21.77
C ILE A 81 15.18 23.60 20.91
N GLY A 82 14.85 24.05 19.68
CA GLY A 82 15.78 24.82 18.85
C GLY A 82 16.16 24.17 17.52
N ASP A 83 15.65 22.98 17.18
CA ASP A 83 15.59 22.53 15.79
C ASP A 83 14.34 23.14 15.14
N TYR A 84 14.53 23.98 14.13
CA TYR A 84 13.45 24.67 13.44
C TYR A 84 12.99 23.95 12.16
N ARG A 85 13.65 22.85 11.79
CA ARG A 85 13.20 21.94 10.72
C ARG A 85 12.01 21.11 11.23
N GLU A 86 11.41 20.33 10.36
CA GLU A 86 10.28 19.46 10.74
C GLU A 86 10.63 18.55 11.92
N SER A 87 9.80 18.60 12.98
CA SER A 87 9.91 17.71 14.12
C SER A 87 9.09 16.43 13.91
N CYS A 88 9.56 15.31 14.46
CA CYS A 88 8.82 14.04 14.43
C CYS A 88 7.89 13.87 15.64
N LEU A 89 8.17 14.56 16.75
CA LEU A 89 7.40 14.44 17.97
C LEU A 89 7.13 15.81 18.58
N ASN A 90 5.85 16.13 18.81
CA ASN A 90 5.42 17.30 19.58
C ASN A 90 4.56 16.83 20.76
N VAL A 91 4.98 17.18 21.95
CA VAL A 91 4.30 16.83 23.19
C VAL A 91 4.00 18.09 23.99
N ARG A 92 2.78 18.18 24.50
CA ARG A 92 2.35 19.25 25.39
C ARG A 92 2.08 18.67 26.78
N ASN A 93 2.64 19.28 27.81
CA ASN A 93 2.38 18.88 29.19
C ASN A 93 1.03 19.44 29.71
N ALA A 94 0.64 19.05 30.92
CA ALA A 94 -0.62 19.48 31.52
C ALA A 94 -0.74 21.02 31.70
N GLN A 95 0.38 21.75 31.77
CA GLN A 95 0.38 23.22 31.87
C GLN A 95 0.36 23.90 30.49
N GLY A 96 0.22 23.14 29.42
CA GLY A 96 0.18 23.65 28.04
C GLY A 96 1.54 24.04 27.47
N ARG A 97 2.65 23.68 28.11
CA ARG A 97 4.01 24.00 27.65
C ARG A 97 4.44 22.97 26.62
N MET A 98 5.06 23.46 25.54
CA MET A 98 5.72 22.65 24.51
C MET A 98 7.23 22.70 24.72
N GLY A 99 7.87 21.58 24.49
CA GLY A 99 9.32 21.42 24.57
C GLY A 99 9.61 20.01 25.04
N CYS A 100 10.06 19.19 24.13
CA CYS A 100 10.43 17.80 24.36
C CYS A 100 11.90 17.63 24.00
N GLU A 101 12.73 17.22 24.95
CA GLU A 101 14.16 17.01 24.75
C GLU A 101 14.55 15.61 25.18
N ILE A 102 14.75 14.74 24.20
CA ILE A 102 15.06 13.33 24.45
C ILE A 102 16.57 13.08 24.32
N HIS A 103 17.12 12.30 25.24
CA HIS A 103 18.50 11.85 25.23
C HIS A 103 18.57 10.33 25.28
N PHE A 104 19.57 9.76 24.66
CA PHE A 104 19.88 8.34 24.73
C PHE A 104 19.97 7.85 26.20
N ASP A 105 19.27 6.76 26.48
CA ASP A 105 19.29 6.10 27.79
C ASP A 105 19.90 4.70 27.68
N SER A 106 19.38 3.88 26.80
CA SER A 106 19.78 2.48 26.64
C SER A 106 19.42 1.94 25.25
N TYR A 107 19.87 0.72 24.96
CA TYR A 107 19.49 0.01 23.75
C TYR A 107 19.36 -1.48 23.99
N GLU A 108 18.64 -2.14 23.11
CA GLU A 108 18.55 -3.60 23.02
C GLU A 108 18.71 -4.05 21.56
N ILE A 109 19.47 -5.12 21.32
CA ILE A 109 19.55 -5.81 20.03
C ILE A 109 19.07 -7.24 20.24
N PHE A 110 18.09 -7.67 19.45
CA PHE A 110 17.54 -9.02 19.57
C PHE A 110 17.14 -9.58 18.20
N LYS A 111 17.08 -10.90 18.12
CA LYS A 111 16.60 -11.61 16.93
C LYS A 111 15.07 -11.64 16.91
N GLY A 112 14.50 -11.55 15.71
CA GLY A 112 13.06 -11.47 15.53
C GLY A 112 12.55 -10.03 15.61
N LYS A 113 11.23 -9.90 15.64
CA LYS A 113 10.52 -8.62 15.70
C LYS A 113 9.33 -8.72 16.65
N ARG A 114 9.15 -7.72 17.51
CA ARG A 114 7.99 -7.64 18.40
C ARG A 114 6.74 -7.31 17.60
N LYS A 115 5.63 -7.97 17.97
CA LYS A 115 4.32 -7.66 17.40
C LYS A 115 3.88 -6.27 17.83
N MET A 116 3.31 -5.52 16.90
CA MET A 116 2.67 -4.24 17.18
C MET A 116 1.18 -4.49 17.42
N GLU A 117 0.75 -4.37 18.69
CA GLU A 117 -0.63 -4.67 19.05
C GLU A 117 -1.61 -3.66 18.43
N GLY A 118 -2.67 -4.17 17.79
CA GLY A 118 -3.72 -3.37 17.15
C GLY A 118 -3.34 -2.72 15.81
N LEU A 119 -2.09 -2.85 15.38
CA LEU A 119 -1.59 -2.29 14.13
C LEU A 119 -1.06 -3.37 13.18
N PRO A 120 -1.26 -3.22 11.87
CA PRO A 120 -0.54 -4.01 10.89
C PRO A 120 0.95 -3.65 10.94
N ALA A 121 1.80 -4.67 10.83
CA ALA A 121 3.24 -4.49 10.79
C ALA A 121 3.90 -5.67 10.08
N SER A 122 5.09 -5.46 9.56
CA SER A 122 5.89 -6.53 9.01
C SER A 122 6.24 -7.58 10.08
N PHE A 123 6.39 -8.81 9.66
CA PHE A 123 6.74 -9.94 10.52
C PHE A 123 7.94 -10.71 9.96
N GLY A 124 8.63 -11.40 10.83
CA GLY A 124 9.75 -12.29 10.46
C GLY A 124 10.17 -13.14 11.64
N THR A 125 10.79 -14.27 11.34
CA THR A 125 11.36 -15.18 12.34
C THR A 125 12.69 -14.65 12.87
N GLU A 126 13.21 -15.27 13.93
CA GLU A 126 14.54 -14.97 14.48
C GLU A 126 15.71 -15.17 13.49
N GLU A 127 15.46 -15.93 12.41
CA GLU A 127 16.45 -16.17 11.34
C GLU A 127 16.37 -15.15 10.20
N GLU A 128 15.24 -14.45 10.08
CA GLU A 128 14.96 -13.53 8.96
C GLU A 128 15.15 -12.07 9.32
N VAL A 129 15.01 -11.71 10.60
CA VAL A 129 15.07 -10.31 11.05
C VAL A 129 15.83 -10.17 12.35
N GLU A 130 16.63 -9.10 12.46
CA GLU A 130 17.26 -8.64 13.68
C GLU A 130 16.78 -7.20 13.97
N THR A 131 16.49 -6.91 15.24
CA THR A 131 15.90 -5.61 15.64
C THR A 131 16.80 -4.90 16.64
N LEU A 132 17.01 -3.61 16.41
CA LEU A 132 17.59 -2.65 17.36
C LEU A 132 16.46 -1.80 17.93
N GLU A 133 16.37 -1.70 19.24
CA GLU A 133 15.56 -0.71 19.95
C GLU A 133 16.47 0.26 20.70
N ILE A 134 16.35 1.54 20.41
CA ILE A 134 17.04 2.63 21.12
C ILE A 134 16.04 3.32 22.03
N THR A 135 16.28 3.30 23.33
CA THR A 135 15.46 4.02 24.30
C THR A 135 16.04 5.40 24.58
N CYS A 136 15.22 6.42 24.41
CA CYS A 136 15.52 7.81 24.76
C CYS A 136 14.55 8.31 25.81
N LYS A 137 14.98 9.27 26.66
CA LYS A 137 14.15 9.83 27.73
C LYS A 137 14.16 11.35 27.78
N ASP A 138 13.01 11.92 28.09
CA ASP A 138 12.89 13.28 28.62
C ASP A 138 12.47 13.17 30.10
N PRO A 139 13.41 13.32 31.05
CA PRO A 139 13.11 13.15 32.48
C PRO A 139 12.24 14.26 33.07
N ILE A 140 12.11 15.42 32.40
CA ILE A 140 11.27 16.53 32.85
C ILE A 140 9.80 16.23 32.55
N LEU A 141 9.53 15.66 31.38
CA LEU A 141 8.18 15.23 30.99
C LEU A 141 7.82 13.85 31.57
N GLY A 142 8.80 13.07 32.02
CA GLY A 142 8.62 11.64 32.29
C GLY A 142 8.29 10.84 31.04
N LEU A 143 8.75 11.29 29.88
CA LEU A 143 8.50 10.67 28.60
C LEU A 143 9.63 9.74 28.22
N VAL A 144 9.28 8.52 27.77
CA VAL A 144 10.19 7.55 27.17
C VAL A 144 9.81 7.38 25.71
N VAL A 145 10.81 7.40 24.83
CA VAL A 145 10.68 7.20 23.39
C VAL A 145 11.53 6.01 22.98
N VAL A 146 10.92 4.99 22.40
CA VAL A 146 11.61 3.81 21.87
C VAL A 146 11.61 3.88 20.37
N LEU A 147 12.80 3.95 19.78
CA LEU A 147 13.02 3.93 18.33
C LEU A 147 13.39 2.50 17.92
N SER A 148 12.52 1.85 17.14
CA SER A 148 12.72 0.47 16.69
C SER A 148 13.17 0.43 15.23
N TYR A 149 14.21 -0.36 14.95
CA TYR A 149 14.77 -0.61 13.62
C TYR A 149 14.85 -2.12 13.40
N SER A 150 14.07 -2.65 12.47
CA SER A 150 14.14 -4.08 12.12
C SER A 150 14.78 -4.24 10.74
N VAL A 151 15.82 -5.05 10.66
CA VAL A 151 16.63 -5.27 9.45
C VAL A 151 16.28 -6.59 8.81
N PHE A 152 15.81 -6.56 7.57
CA PHE A 152 15.52 -7.69 6.71
C PHE A 152 16.64 -7.77 5.66
N GLU A 153 17.68 -8.58 5.99
CA GLU A 153 18.93 -8.59 5.22
C GLU A 153 18.72 -8.91 3.74
N LYS A 154 17.95 -9.96 3.45
CA LYS A 154 17.76 -10.50 2.09
C LYS A 154 16.92 -9.62 1.17
N GLU A 155 15.92 -8.97 1.75
CA GLU A 155 15.01 -8.10 1.02
C GLU A 155 15.56 -6.68 0.82
N ASN A 156 16.71 -6.38 1.46
CA ASN A 156 17.33 -5.05 1.44
C ASN A 156 16.41 -3.96 2.04
N VAL A 157 15.76 -4.28 3.15
CA VAL A 157 14.75 -3.44 3.81
C VAL A 157 15.11 -3.19 5.26
N ILE A 158 14.90 -1.97 5.73
CA ILE A 158 14.88 -1.59 7.14
C ILE A 158 13.51 -1.04 7.47
N THR A 159 12.85 -1.55 8.51
CA THR A 159 11.59 -0.98 8.97
C THR A 159 11.80 -0.15 10.22
N ARG A 160 11.01 0.92 10.38
CA ARG A 160 11.06 1.82 11.53
C ARG A 160 9.69 1.97 12.16
N SER A 161 9.66 2.00 13.49
CA SER A 161 8.50 2.40 14.27
C SER A 161 8.92 3.11 15.55
N VAL A 162 7.99 3.82 16.17
CA VAL A 162 8.22 4.58 17.40
C VAL A 162 7.13 4.26 18.39
N CYS A 163 7.53 3.96 19.64
CA CYS A 163 6.63 3.86 20.77
C CYS A 163 6.96 4.95 21.78
N VAL A 164 5.95 5.69 22.25
CA VAL A 164 6.11 6.68 23.31
C VAL A 164 5.37 6.19 24.57
N LYS A 165 6.02 6.32 25.75
CA LYS A 165 5.46 5.89 27.04
C LYS A 165 5.50 7.03 28.02
N ASN A 166 4.45 7.18 28.79
CA ASN A 166 4.36 8.19 29.85
C ASN A 166 4.68 7.54 31.21
N GLU A 167 5.94 7.65 31.65
CA GLU A 167 6.37 7.22 32.99
C GLU A 167 6.18 8.33 34.05
N GLY A 168 5.67 9.50 33.65
CA GLY A 168 5.33 10.60 34.54
C GLY A 168 4.01 10.41 35.25
N SER A 169 3.57 11.45 35.97
CA SER A 169 2.33 11.44 36.76
C SER A 169 1.18 12.25 36.15
N GLU A 170 1.45 13.05 35.12
CA GLU A 170 0.48 13.90 34.45
C GLU A 170 0.16 13.37 33.06
N THR A 171 -1.03 13.65 32.55
CA THR A 171 -1.38 13.35 31.14
C THR A 171 -0.57 14.25 30.20
N LEU A 172 0.05 13.65 29.21
CA LEU A 172 0.71 14.34 28.10
C LEU A 172 -0.21 14.35 26.88
N LYS A 173 -0.21 15.45 26.12
CA LYS A 173 -0.88 15.53 24.82
C LYS A 173 0.14 15.35 23.73
N VAL A 174 0.04 14.26 22.97
CA VAL A 174 0.86 14.00 21.79
C VAL A 174 0.15 14.62 20.60
N GLU A 175 0.65 15.80 20.14
CA GLU A 175 0.04 16.57 19.03
C GLU A 175 0.62 16.20 17.66
N LYS A 176 1.77 15.52 17.66
CA LYS A 176 2.43 14.99 16.46
C LYS A 176 3.27 13.78 16.85
N ILE A 177 3.20 12.74 16.05
CA ILE A 177 4.11 11.60 16.14
C ILE A 177 4.34 10.99 14.75
N TYR A 178 5.57 11.08 14.25
CA TYR A 178 6.00 10.44 13.02
C TYR A 178 6.78 9.17 13.35
N SER A 179 6.84 8.25 12.43
CA SER A 179 7.45 6.94 12.65
C SER A 179 8.89 6.87 12.14
N ALA A 180 9.26 7.75 11.22
CA ALA A 180 10.59 7.77 10.63
C ALA A 180 11.06 9.18 10.29
N CYS A 181 12.37 9.37 10.37
CA CYS A 181 13.10 10.55 9.92
C CYS A 181 14.40 10.08 9.24
N LEU A 182 14.80 10.79 8.19
CA LEU A 182 16.07 10.61 7.54
C LEU A 182 16.63 12.01 7.21
N ASP A 183 17.69 12.40 7.89
CA ASP A 183 18.43 13.63 7.62
C ASP A 183 19.59 13.32 6.66
N MET A 184 19.64 14.04 5.54
CA MET A 184 20.65 13.90 4.50
C MET A 184 21.46 15.18 4.35
N ASP A 185 22.74 15.00 4.10
CA ASP A 185 23.60 16.11 3.76
C ASP A 185 23.24 16.75 2.41
N ASN A 186 23.93 17.77 2.06
CA ASN A 186 23.82 18.67 0.95
C ASN A 186 23.82 17.97 -0.44
N GLU A 187 22.69 17.44 -0.83
CA GLU A 187 22.49 16.81 -2.14
C GLU A 187 21.29 17.43 -2.87
N ASP A 188 21.40 17.50 -4.18
CA ASP A 188 20.27 17.87 -5.03
C ASP A 188 19.43 16.62 -5.35
N PHE A 189 18.27 16.51 -4.72
CA PHE A 189 17.32 15.42 -4.95
C PHE A 189 16.12 15.87 -5.77
N GLU A 190 15.49 14.89 -6.40
CA GLU A 190 14.12 14.96 -6.89
C GLU A 190 13.23 14.13 -5.96
N MET A 191 11.98 14.55 -5.79
CA MET A 191 10.97 13.82 -5.04
C MET A 191 10.09 13.03 -6.01
N ILE A 192 9.89 11.74 -5.71
CA ILE A 192 8.89 10.91 -6.36
C ILE A 192 7.75 10.68 -5.37
N SER A 193 6.52 10.85 -5.86
CA SER A 193 5.28 10.57 -5.16
C SER A 193 4.24 9.97 -6.10
N LEU A 194 3.17 9.41 -5.55
CA LEU A 194 2.06 8.87 -6.30
C LEU A 194 0.81 9.71 -6.03
N HIS A 195 0.23 10.24 -7.08
CA HIS A 195 -0.88 11.17 -7.04
C HIS A 195 -2.04 10.71 -7.93
N GLY A 196 -3.26 11.13 -7.65
CA GLY A 196 -4.39 10.78 -8.51
C GLY A 196 -5.73 11.34 -8.09
N SER A 197 -6.74 10.57 -8.41
CA SER A 197 -8.14 10.79 -8.04
C SER A 197 -8.87 9.45 -8.08
N TRP A 198 -10.15 9.42 -7.70
CA TRP A 198 -11.01 8.29 -8.02
C TRP A 198 -10.93 7.93 -9.51
N ALA A 199 -10.77 6.63 -9.80
CA ALA A 199 -10.63 6.06 -11.13
C ALA A 199 -9.37 6.53 -11.91
N ARG A 200 -8.38 7.09 -11.22
CA ARG A 200 -7.10 7.54 -11.77
C ARG A 200 -6.03 7.58 -10.67
N GLU A 201 -5.89 6.50 -9.96
CA GLU A 201 -5.04 6.39 -8.78
C GLU A 201 -3.57 6.19 -9.12
N ARG A 202 -2.68 6.63 -8.24
CA ARG A 202 -1.24 6.33 -8.19
C ARG A 202 -0.44 6.67 -9.45
N HIS A 203 -0.76 7.77 -10.12
CA HIS A 203 0.09 8.28 -11.19
C HIS A 203 1.41 8.80 -10.62
N ILE A 204 2.53 8.38 -11.20
CA ILE A 204 3.87 8.76 -10.75
C ILE A 204 4.12 10.23 -11.04
N GLN A 205 4.50 10.99 -10.01
CA GLN A 205 5.01 12.35 -10.12
C GLN A 205 6.47 12.40 -9.68
N GLN A 206 7.28 13.15 -10.42
CA GLN A 206 8.69 13.38 -10.11
C GLN A 206 9.02 14.86 -10.32
N GLY A 207 9.75 15.47 -9.38
CA GLY A 207 10.13 16.86 -9.47
C GLY A 207 11.26 17.23 -8.54
N ALA A 208 12.05 18.25 -8.93
CA ALA A 208 13.18 18.74 -8.15
C ALA A 208 12.73 19.36 -6.81
N LEU A 209 13.49 19.10 -5.75
CA LEU A 209 13.26 19.68 -4.45
C LEU A 209 13.53 21.19 -4.45
N ARG A 210 12.60 21.93 -3.85
CA ARG A 210 12.71 23.37 -3.62
C ARG A 210 12.97 23.62 -2.14
N TYR A 211 13.49 24.82 -1.81
CA TYR A 211 13.57 25.23 -0.41
C TYR A 211 12.20 25.23 0.27
N GLY A 212 12.18 24.79 1.50
CA GLY A 212 10.96 24.56 2.27
C GLY A 212 10.43 23.13 2.11
N LYS A 213 9.16 22.95 2.39
CA LYS A 213 8.52 21.63 2.52
C LYS A 213 7.74 21.26 1.26
N GLN A 214 7.96 20.04 0.79
CA GLN A 214 7.13 19.36 -0.19
C GLN A 214 6.56 18.12 0.46
N LEU A 215 5.27 17.87 0.31
CA LEU A 215 4.60 16.81 1.03
C LEU A 215 3.48 16.15 0.22
N VAL A 216 3.15 14.93 0.62
CA VAL A 216 1.93 14.21 0.29
C VAL A 216 1.22 13.88 1.59
N SER A 217 -0.10 14.00 1.63
CA SER A 217 -0.85 13.75 2.86
C SER A 217 -2.31 13.41 2.60
N SER A 218 -2.93 12.73 3.55
CA SER A 218 -4.37 12.57 3.64
C SER A 218 -4.91 13.12 4.96
N GLY A 219 -6.05 13.79 4.90
CA GLY A 219 -6.88 14.18 6.03
C GLY A 219 -8.31 13.64 5.91
N LYS A 220 -8.49 12.52 5.18
CA LYS A 220 -9.81 11.98 4.77
C LYS A 220 -10.29 10.82 5.62
N GLY A 221 -9.51 10.39 6.61
CA GLY A 221 -9.77 9.18 7.39
C GLY A 221 -9.32 7.89 6.69
N GLU A 222 -8.74 8.01 5.51
CA GLU A 222 -8.19 6.93 4.70
C GLU A 222 -6.91 7.38 4.00
N SER A 223 -6.12 6.44 3.45
CA SER A 223 -4.90 6.76 2.69
C SER A 223 -5.15 7.54 1.41
N SER A 224 -6.32 7.43 0.81
CA SER A 224 -6.94 8.25 -0.26
C SER A 224 -6.55 7.95 -1.71
N HIS A 225 -7.44 8.33 -2.64
CA HIS A 225 -7.18 8.27 -4.08
C HIS A 225 -6.20 9.35 -4.55
N GLN A 226 -6.17 10.51 -3.84
CA GLN A 226 -5.45 11.70 -4.29
C GLN A 226 -3.96 11.61 -4.03
N GLU A 227 -3.59 11.06 -2.89
CA GLU A 227 -2.21 10.93 -2.46
C GLU A 227 -1.98 9.52 -1.92
N HIS A 228 -0.74 9.05 -2.02
CA HIS A 228 -0.37 7.71 -1.56
C HIS A 228 0.66 7.80 -0.42
N PRO A 229 0.64 6.92 0.59
CA PRO A 229 1.55 6.96 1.72
C PRO A 229 2.98 6.51 1.38
N PHE A 230 3.53 7.07 0.30
CA PHE A 230 4.84 6.77 -0.26
C PHE A 230 5.55 8.03 -0.71
N VAL A 231 6.83 8.15 -0.37
CA VAL A 231 7.74 9.20 -0.83
C VAL A 231 9.11 8.58 -1.10
N ALA A 232 9.73 8.95 -2.23
CA ALA A 232 11.13 8.66 -2.47
C ALA A 232 11.90 9.94 -2.83
N MET A 233 13.11 10.09 -2.29
CA MET A 233 14.12 11.00 -2.79
C MET A 233 15.04 10.25 -3.74
N VAL A 234 15.30 10.84 -4.90
CA VAL A 234 16.16 10.23 -5.92
C VAL A 234 17.19 11.23 -6.42
N THR A 235 18.39 10.77 -6.77
CA THR A 235 19.38 11.61 -7.43
C THR A 235 18.88 12.02 -8.82
N PRO A 236 19.24 13.25 -9.31
CA PRO A 236 18.78 13.72 -10.61
C PRO A 236 19.13 12.75 -11.75
N GLY A 237 18.15 12.46 -12.60
CA GLY A 237 18.32 11.54 -13.73
C GLY A 237 18.25 10.06 -13.36
N THR A 238 17.76 9.75 -12.16
CA THR A 238 17.44 8.37 -11.77
C THR A 238 16.40 7.77 -12.72
N ASP A 239 16.67 6.55 -13.19
CA ASP A 239 15.77 5.76 -14.02
C ASP A 239 15.54 4.35 -13.39
N GLN A 240 15.04 3.41 -14.18
CA GLN A 240 14.77 2.05 -13.68
C GLN A 240 16.05 1.25 -13.34
N GLU A 241 17.22 1.69 -13.81
CA GLU A 241 18.48 0.92 -13.72
C GLU A 241 19.65 1.71 -13.10
N ARG A 242 19.47 3.01 -12.87
CA ARG A 242 20.55 3.90 -12.41
C ARG A 242 20.02 4.98 -11.48
N GLY A 243 20.90 5.44 -10.61
CA GLY A 243 20.67 6.49 -9.64
C GLY A 243 20.40 5.93 -8.25
N GLU A 244 20.57 6.78 -7.27
CA GLU A 244 20.27 6.44 -5.88
C GLU A 244 18.83 6.78 -5.53
N VAL A 245 18.22 5.91 -4.75
CA VAL A 245 16.83 6.03 -4.31
C VAL A 245 16.77 5.81 -2.80
N TYR A 246 16.15 6.73 -2.09
CA TYR A 246 15.83 6.66 -0.67
C TYR A 246 14.31 6.71 -0.53
N ALA A 247 13.67 5.60 -0.21
CA ALA A 247 12.22 5.48 -0.22
C ALA A 247 11.65 5.16 1.17
N MET A 248 10.50 5.74 1.47
CA MET A 248 9.68 5.45 2.64
C MET A 248 8.26 5.11 2.24
N HIS A 249 7.69 4.06 2.83
CA HIS A 249 6.31 3.65 2.63
C HIS A 249 5.64 3.33 3.97
N PHE A 250 4.48 3.92 4.22
CA PHE A 250 3.82 3.88 5.53
C PHE A 250 2.82 2.74 5.63
N VAL A 251 2.94 1.91 6.67
CA VAL A 251 2.04 0.77 6.93
C VAL A 251 0.84 1.26 7.73
N TYR A 252 -0.02 2.04 7.08
CA TYR A 252 -1.18 2.63 7.73
C TYR A 252 -2.26 3.00 6.71
N SER A 253 -3.53 2.76 7.06
CA SER A 253 -4.67 2.98 6.16
C SER A 253 -5.49 4.23 6.48
N GLY A 254 -5.02 5.07 7.41
CA GLY A 254 -5.65 6.32 7.81
C GLY A 254 -4.92 7.57 7.34
N ASN A 255 -5.17 8.69 8.02
CA ASN A 255 -4.53 9.97 7.73
C ASN A 255 -3.01 9.88 7.91
N PHE A 256 -2.28 10.23 6.87
CA PHE A 256 -0.83 10.18 6.84
C PHE A 256 -0.21 11.47 6.31
N ILE A 257 1.08 11.63 6.56
CA ILE A 257 1.93 12.61 5.91
C ILE A 257 3.29 11.97 5.58
N GLY A 258 3.75 12.21 4.34
CA GLY A 258 5.13 12.00 3.91
C GLY A 258 5.67 13.34 3.43
N GLN A 259 6.79 13.80 3.99
CA GLN A 259 7.30 15.15 3.74
C GLN A 259 8.80 15.14 3.51
N VAL A 260 9.24 15.97 2.58
CA VAL A 260 10.66 16.29 2.36
C VAL A 260 10.86 17.78 2.53
N GLU A 261 11.78 18.18 3.41
CA GLU A 261 12.15 19.56 3.67
C GLU A 261 13.60 19.82 3.25
N ARG A 262 13.82 20.78 2.35
CA ARG A 262 15.15 21.33 2.07
C ARG A 262 15.32 22.62 2.84
N CYS A 263 16.25 22.65 3.80
CA CYS A 263 16.48 23.81 4.67
C CYS A 263 17.49 24.80 4.06
N GLN A 264 17.68 25.94 4.75
CA GLN A 264 18.58 27.02 4.33
C GLN A 264 20.06 26.61 4.26
N PHE A 265 20.45 25.50 4.88
CA PHE A 265 21.81 24.95 4.85
C PHE A 265 22.02 23.94 3.73
N ASN A 266 21.01 23.75 2.87
CA ASN A 266 20.93 22.72 1.82
C ASN A 266 20.92 21.27 2.34
N THR A 267 20.71 21.04 3.63
CA THR A 267 20.41 19.70 4.12
C THR A 267 18.94 19.34 3.85
N VAL A 268 18.66 18.08 3.71
CA VAL A 268 17.33 17.56 3.39
C VAL A 268 16.87 16.63 4.51
N ARG A 269 15.62 16.83 4.98
CA ARG A 269 14.96 15.96 5.95
C ARG A 269 13.74 15.32 5.31
N MET A 270 13.70 14.00 5.30
CA MET A 270 12.51 13.22 4.92
C MET A 270 11.87 12.61 6.16
N VAL A 271 10.56 12.80 6.33
CA VAL A 271 9.80 12.28 7.46
C VAL A 271 8.51 11.61 6.99
N MET A 272 8.01 10.63 7.77
CA MET A 272 6.75 9.95 7.48
C MET A 272 6.06 9.51 8.77
N GLY A 273 4.72 9.69 8.82
CA GLY A 273 3.93 9.26 9.96
C GLY A 273 2.46 9.64 9.88
N ILE A 274 1.76 9.60 11.01
CA ILE A 274 0.36 10.04 11.12
C ILE A 274 0.30 11.55 10.84
N ASN A 275 -0.66 11.98 10.01
CA ASN A 275 -0.92 13.39 9.78
C ASN A 275 -1.35 14.06 11.09
N GLN A 276 -0.61 15.12 11.48
CA GLN A 276 -0.87 15.86 12.70
C GLN A 276 -2.14 16.74 12.64
N ASP A 277 -2.65 16.99 11.44
CA ASP A 277 -3.88 17.75 11.30
C ASP A 277 -5.07 16.96 11.87
N GLU A 278 -5.84 17.57 12.77
CA GLU A 278 -6.96 16.92 13.49
C GLU A 278 -6.51 15.71 14.37
N PHE A 279 -5.24 15.63 14.76
CA PHE A 279 -4.69 14.59 15.63
C PHE A 279 -4.18 15.16 16.97
N CYS A 280 -4.65 14.60 18.05
CA CYS A 280 -4.09 14.80 19.39
C CYS A 280 -4.43 13.59 20.25
N TRP A 281 -3.41 12.92 20.78
CA TRP A 281 -3.59 11.74 21.63
C TRP A 281 -3.29 12.07 23.09
N ASN A 282 -4.23 11.74 23.98
CA ASN A 282 -4.08 11.90 25.43
C ASN A 282 -3.31 10.70 25.99
N LEU A 283 -2.01 10.86 26.19
CA LEU A 283 -1.15 9.85 26.78
C LEU A 283 -1.19 9.97 28.31
N LYS A 284 -2.04 9.18 28.98
CA LYS A 284 -2.20 9.20 30.44
C LYS A 284 -0.96 8.61 31.11
N ALA A 285 -0.81 8.89 32.42
CA ALA A 285 0.25 8.29 33.24
C ALA A 285 0.18 6.75 33.19
N GLY A 286 1.27 6.12 32.81
CA GLY A 286 1.40 4.67 32.62
C GLY A 286 0.98 4.14 31.25
N ASP A 287 0.38 4.96 30.40
CA ASP A 287 -0.02 4.57 29.04
C ASP A 287 1.16 4.62 28.03
N GLU A 288 0.99 3.90 26.94
CA GLU A 288 1.88 3.97 25.78
C GLU A 288 1.08 4.21 24.50
N PHE A 289 1.73 4.80 23.51
CA PHE A 289 1.22 4.98 22.16
C PHE A 289 2.23 4.41 21.15
N GLN A 290 1.78 3.47 20.33
CA GLN A 290 2.56 2.88 19.26
C GLN A 290 2.22 3.57 17.93
N ALA A 291 3.20 4.23 17.31
CA ALA A 291 3.05 4.76 15.96
C ALA A 291 3.16 3.62 14.92
N PRO A 292 2.43 3.70 13.79
CA PRO A 292 2.51 2.71 12.72
C PRO A 292 3.92 2.60 12.13
N GLU A 293 4.19 1.51 11.43
CA GLU A 293 5.50 1.20 10.86
C GLU A 293 5.75 1.93 9.53
N VAL A 294 7.01 2.28 9.25
CA VAL A 294 7.51 2.74 7.95
C VAL A 294 8.48 1.70 7.40
N VAL A 295 8.32 1.33 6.14
CA VAL A 295 9.22 0.46 5.38
C VAL A 295 10.18 1.34 4.57
N MET A 296 11.48 1.22 4.84
CA MET A 296 12.54 1.98 4.18
C MET A 296 13.33 1.09 3.23
N VAL A 297 13.57 1.59 2.02
CA VAL A 297 14.41 0.95 1.01
C VAL A 297 15.43 1.96 0.48
N TYR A 298 16.69 1.56 0.42
CA TYR A 298 17.73 2.22 -0.36
C TYR A 298 18.07 1.39 -1.59
N SER A 299 18.28 2.03 -2.74
CA SER A 299 18.81 1.42 -3.95
C SER A 299 19.87 2.30 -4.57
N ALA A 300 20.99 1.71 -5.00
CA ALA A 300 22.01 2.34 -5.83
C ALA A 300 21.82 2.02 -7.35
N GLU A 301 20.88 1.15 -7.67
CA GLU A 301 20.62 0.63 -9.01
C GLU A 301 19.25 1.10 -9.57
N GLY A 302 18.81 2.29 -9.16
CA GLY A 302 17.60 2.94 -9.64
C GLY A 302 16.30 2.39 -9.07
N LEU A 303 15.19 2.79 -9.70
CA LEU A 303 13.83 2.46 -9.24
C LEU A 303 13.51 0.97 -9.34
N GLY A 304 14.06 0.26 -10.32
CA GLY A 304 13.78 -1.15 -10.54
C GLY A 304 14.24 -2.03 -9.38
N GLU A 305 15.39 -1.76 -8.77
CA GLU A 305 15.84 -2.47 -7.58
C GLU A 305 14.97 -2.13 -6.36
N MET A 306 14.68 -0.86 -6.11
CA MET A 306 13.73 -0.44 -5.08
C MET A 306 12.40 -1.20 -5.20
N THR A 307 11.84 -1.25 -6.42
CA THR A 307 10.60 -1.97 -6.72
C THR A 307 10.69 -3.45 -6.33
N ARG A 308 11.73 -4.15 -6.75
CA ARG A 308 11.90 -5.59 -6.45
C ARG A 308 12.11 -5.84 -4.95
N SER A 309 12.81 -4.95 -4.24
CA SER A 309 12.95 -5.01 -2.78
C SER A 309 11.59 -4.91 -2.09
N TYR A 310 10.77 -3.92 -2.42
CA TYR A 310 9.41 -3.81 -1.89
C TYR A 310 8.54 -5.03 -2.22
N HIS A 311 8.57 -5.51 -3.48
CA HIS A 311 7.78 -6.66 -3.89
C HIS A 311 8.15 -7.93 -3.11
N ALA A 312 9.44 -8.23 -2.97
CA ALA A 312 9.92 -9.36 -2.20
C ALA A 312 9.53 -9.25 -0.73
N PHE A 313 9.72 -8.05 -0.15
CA PHE A 313 9.39 -7.77 1.23
C PHE A 313 7.90 -7.94 1.52
N TYR A 314 7.01 -7.37 0.72
CA TYR A 314 5.57 -7.49 0.96
C TYR A 314 5.07 -8.92 0.81
N ARG A 315 5.54 -9.66 -0.17
CA ARG A 315 5.19 -11.08 -0.30
C ARG A 315 5.65 -11.90 0.91
N ARG A 316 6.85 -11.67 1.43
CA ARG A 316 7.44 -12.52 2.49
C ARG A 316 7.06 -12.08 3.90
N HIS A 317 6.90 -10.77 4.12
CA HIS A 317 6.88 -10.19 5.46
C HIS A 317 5.67 -9.29 5.75
N MET A 318 4.68 -9.22 4.86
CA MET A 318 3.47 -8.43 5.08
C MET A 318 2.19 -9.23 4.87
N ILE A 319 2.08 -10.01 3.81
CA ILE A 319 0.87 -10.73 3.43
C ILE A 319 0.77 -12.03 4.21
N ARG A 320 -0.14 -12.10 5.19
CA ARG A 320 -0.34 -13.28 6.07
C ARG A 320 -1.26 -14.33 5.45
N SER A 321 -2.06 -13.97 4.47
CA SER A 321 -3.04 -14.87 3.88
C SER A 321 -2.40 -16.09 3.20
N PRO A 322 -2.98 -17.31 3.32
CA PRO A 322 -2.52 -18.47 2.60
C PRO A 322 -2.58 -18.32 1.08
N TYR A 323 -3.39 -17.38 0.57
CA TYR A 323 -3.43 -17.04 -0.84
C TYR A 323 -2.16 -16.36 -1.34
N ASN A 324 -1.27 -15.94 -0.48
CA ASN A 324 0.07 -15.50 -0.88
C ASN A 324 0.85 -16.58 -1.65
N HIS A 325 0.54 -17.86 -1.38
CA HIS A 325 1.16 -19.03 -2.00
C HIS A 325 0.19 -19.91 -2.81
N LYS A 326 -1.07 -19.50 -2.92
CA LYS A 326 -2.10 -20.23 -3.67
C LYS A 326 -2.50 -19.46 -4.94
N LYS A 327 -2.93 -20.18 -5.96
CA LYS A 327 -3.56 -19.57 -7.14
C LYS A 327 -4.83 -18.81 -6.72
N ARG A 328 -5.04 -17.62 -7.26
CA ARG A 328 -6.35 -16.93 -7.18
C ARG A 328 -7.33 -17.61 -8.14
N PRO A 329 -8.58 -17.81 -7.75
CA PRO A 329 -9.60 -18.26 -8.68
C PRO A 329 -9.87 -17.19 -9.74
N ILE A 330 -10.07 -17.57 -10.98
CA ILE A 330 -10.58 -16.66 -12.02
C ILE A 330 -12.02 -16.35 -11.67
N LEU A 331 -12.30 -15.11 -11.28
CA LEU A 331 -13.63 -14.70 -10.88
C LEU A 331 -14.37 -13.93 -11.97
N ILE A 332 -15.69 -13.90 -11.88
CA ILE A 332 -16.57 -12.95 -12.57
C ILE A 332 -17.40 -12.21 -11.54
N ASN A 333 -17.32 -10.89 -11.57
CA ASN A 333 -18.10 -10.00 -10.72
C ASN A 333 -19.31 -9.48 -11.52
N ASN A 334 -20.50 -9.42 -10.89
CA ASN A 334 -21.70 -8.98 -11.59
C ASN A 334 -21.93 -7.45 -11.59
N TRP A 335 -21.07 -6.65 -10.93
CA TRP A 335 -21.36 -5.21 -10.81
C TRP A 335 -21.54 -4.53 -12.17
N GLU A 336 -20.52 -4.51 -13.03
CA GLU A 336 -20.65 -3.90 -14.36
C GLU A 336 -21.61 -4.68 -15.31
N ALA A 337 -21.95 -5.92 -14.98
CA ALA A 337 -22.90 -6.71 -15.74
C ALA A 337 -24.34 -6.30 -15.50
N THR A 338 -24.69 -5.94 -14.28
CA THR A 338 -26.10 -5.82 -13.86
C THR A 338 -26.39 -4.62 -12.97
N TYR A 339 -25.36 -4.05 -12.33
CA TYR A 339 -25.54 -3.10 -11.22
C TYR A 339 -26.55 -3.66 -10.20
N PHE A 340 -27.56 -2.89 -9.80
CA PHE A 340 -28.60 -3.32 -8.86
C PHE A 340 -29.70 -4.20 -9.50
N ASP A 341 -29.76 -4.33 -10.84
CA ASP A 341 -30.79 -5.09 -11.57
C ASP A 341 -30.40 -6.56 -11.74
N PHE A 342 -30.42 -7.32 -10.67
CA PHE A 342 -30.21 -8.76 -10.69
C PHE A 342 -31.17 -9.51 -9.76
N ASP A 343 -31.34 -10.79 -10.03
CA ASP A 343 -32.00 -11.78 -9.19
C ASP A 343 -31.27 -13.14 -9.27
N THR A 344 -31.79 -14.12 -8.55
CA THR A 344 -31.23 -15.47 -8.53
C THR A 344 -31.06 -16.07 -9.93
N ASP A 345 -32.09 -15.90 -10.80
CA ASP A 345 -32.08 -16.54 -12.13
C ASP A 345 -30.99 -15.91 -13.03
N LYS A 346 -30.88 -14.59 -13.02
CA LYS A 346 -29.84 -13.87 -13.77
C LYS A 346 -28.43 -14.20 -13.32
N LEU A 347 -28.19 -14.30 -12.00
CA LEU A 347 -26.89 -14.72 -11.47
C LEU A 347 -26.54 -16.17 -11.86
N LEU A 348 -27.51 -17.05 -11.83
CA LEU A 348 -27.32 -18.47 -12.25
C LEU A 348 -27.07 -18.58 -13.76
N ASP A 349 -27.65 -17.72 -14.58
CA ASP A 349 -27.37 -17.68 -16.02
C ASP A 349 -25.92 -17.23 -16.28
N ILE A 350 -25.46 -16.18 -15.60
CA ILE A 350 -24.06 -15.75 -15.66
C ILE A 350 -23.14 -16.89 -15.19
N ALA A 351 -23.46 -17.55 -14.08
CA ALA A 351 -22.67 -18.66 -13.54
C ALA A 351 -22.54 -19.84 -14.52
N ARG A 352 -23.65 -20.25 -15.19
CA ARG A 352 -23.63 -21.34 -16.17
C ARG A 352 -22.75 -21.00 -17.38
N GLU A 353 -22.84 -19.79 -17.87
CA GLU A 353 -22.02 -19.35 -19.00
C GLU A 353 -20.53 -19.21 -18.60
N ALA A 354 -20.26 -18.62 -17.44
CA ALA A 354 -18.91 -18.48 -16.90
C ALA A 354 -18.21 -19.84 -16.72
N LYS A 355 -18.93 -20.84 -16.21
CA LYS A 355 -18.38 -22.19 -16.04
C LYS A 355 -17.97 -22.85 -17.35
N LYS A 356 -18.73 -22.65 -18.43
CA LYS A 356 -18.39 -23.20 -19.75
C LYS A 356 -17.07 -22.67 -20.28
N ASP A 357 -16.75 -21.44 -19.95
CA ASP A 357 -15.59 -20.72 -20.46
C ASP A 357 -14.37 -20.77 -19.50
N GLY A 358 -14.45 -21.60 -18.43
CA GLY A 358 -13.33 -21.88 -17.52
C GLY A 358 -13.17 -20.90 -16.37
N ILE A 359 -14.16 -20.04 -16.12
CA ILE A 359 -14.21 -19.19 -14.92
C ILE A 359 -14.53 -20.06 -13.70
N GLU A 360 -13.99 -19.69 -12.54
CA GLU A 360 -13.96 -20.55 -11.35
C GLU A 360 -14.82 -20.03 -10.19
N MET A 361 -15.13 -18.73 -10.15
CA MET A 361 -15.88 -18.09 -9.05
C MET A 361 -16.88 -17.08 -9.59
N LEU A 362 -18.09 -17.04 -8.99
CA LEU A 362 -19.05 -15.95 -9.15
C LEU A 362 -19.01 -15.07 -7.91
N VAL A 363 -18.82 -13.76 -8.09
CA VAL A 363 -18.91 -12.76 -7.02
C VAL A 363 -20.20 -11.97 -7.17
N MET A 364 -21.05 -12.02 -6.15
CA MET A 364 -22.26 -11.20 -6.04
C MET A 364 -21.90 -9.87 -5.36
N ASP A 365 -21.91 -8.78 -6.13
CA ASP A 365 -21.59 -7.43 -5.69
C ASP A 365 -22.80 -6.73 -5.02
N ASP A 366 -22.77 -5.42 -4.84
CA ASP A 366 -23.76 -4.61 -4.12
C ASP A 366 -25.21 -4.84 -4.60
N GLY A 367 -26.16 -4.79 -3.68
CA GLY A 367 -27.59 -4.87 -3.98
C GLY A 367 -28.32 -6.14 -3.56
N TRP A 368 -27.69 -7.07 -2.83
CA TRP A 368 -28.25 -8.35 -2.43
C TRP A 368 -29.05 -8.31 -1.10
N PHE A 369 -28.96 -7.20 -0.34
CA PHE A 369 -29.49 -7.06 1.03
C PHE A 369 -30.54 -5.97 1.16
N GLY A 370 -31.37 -6.04 2.22
CA GLY A 370 -32.36 -5.01 2.58
C GLY A 370 -33.27 -4.61 1.40
N LYS A 371 -33.42 -3.31 1.22
CA LYS A 371 -34.14 -2.70 0.07
C LYS A 371 -33.17 -2.07 -0.94
N ARG A 372 -31.91 -2.57 -0.98
CA ARG A 372 -30.81 -2.02 -1.77
C ARG A 372 -31.02 -2.22 -3.27
N ASN A 373 -31.84 -1.37 -3.89
CA ASN A 373 -32.08 -1.31 -5.33
C ASN A 373 -31.43 -0.09 -5.98
N LYS A 374 -30.77 0.75 -5.20
CA LYS A 374 -29.98 1.92 -5.55
C LYS A 374 -29.03 2.24 -4.40
N ASP A 375 -28.15 3.22 -4.59
CA ASP A 375 -27.14 3.66 -3.61
C ASP A 375 -27.72 4.30 -2.33
N ASP A 376 -29.00 4.64 -2.29
CA ASP A 376 -29.62 5.51 -1.29
C ASP A 376 -30.25 4.79 -0.09
N SER A 377 -30.01 3.48 0.08
CA SER A 377 -30.70 2.72 1.14
C SER A 377 -29.91 1.54 1.70
N SER A 378 -30.33 1.11 2.89
CA SER A 378 -30.06 -0.19 3.54
C SER A 378 -28.64 -0.53 3.95
N LEU A 379 -27.63 0.33 3.72
CA LEU A 379 -26.31 0.10 4.33
C LEU A 379 -26.44 0.05 5.85
N GLY A 380 -25.86 -0.96 6.48
CA GLY A 380 -26.01 -1.31 7.87
C GLY A 380 -27.02 -2.45 8.12
N ASP A 381 -27.99 -2.64 7.24
CA ASP A 381 -29.01 -3.70 7.35
C ASP A 381 -28.61 -4.95 6.53
N TRP A 382 -27.65 -5.71 7.00
CA TRP A 382 -27.08 -6.88 6.28
C TRP A 382 -28.00 -8.10 6.34
N VAL A 383 -29.22 -7.94 5.82
CA VAL A 383 -30.25 -8.99 5.75
C VAL A 383 -30.55 -9.31 4.29
N VAL A 384 -30.46 -10.58 3.91
CA VAL A 384 -30.68 -11.03 2.54
C VAL A 384 -32.06 -10.59 2.00
N ASN A 385 -32.07 -9.97 0.83
CA ASN A 385 -33.29 -9.62 0.13
C ASN A 385 -33.86 -10.86 -0.58
N GLU A 386 -34.84 -11.53 0.03
CA GLU A 386 -35.41 -12.77 -0.51
C GLU A 386 -36.29 -12.56 -1.74
N GLU A 387 -36.72 -11.33 -2.04
CA GLU A 387 -37.40 -11.02 -3.30
C GLU A 387 -36.47 -11.14 -4.50
N LYS A 388 -35.22 -10.69 -4.33
CA LYS A 388 -34.13 -10.84 -5.32
C LYS A 388 -33.50 -12.25 -5.25
N ILE A 389 -33.10 -12.65 -4.07
CA ILE A 389 -32.40 -13.90 -3.81
C ILE A 389 -33.42 -14.96 -3.38
N LYS A 390 -34.17 -15.47 -4.37
CA LYS A 390 -35.27 -16.41 -4.15
C LYS A 390 -34.83 -17.70 -3.46
N GLY A 391 -35.42 -17.96 -2.31
CA GLY A 391 -35.09 -19.12 -1.48
C GLY A 391 -33.85 -18.89 -0.57
N GLY A 392 -33.39 -17.66 -0.47
CA GLY A 392 -32.32 -17.24 0.42
C GLY A 392 -30.91 -17.49 -0.13
N LEU A 393 -29.93 -16.88 0.57
CA LEU A 393 -28.54 -16.90 0.14
C LEU A 393 -27.95 -18.31 0.03
N LYS A 394 -28.22 -19.16 1.02
CA LYS A 394 -27.72 -20.53 1.00
C LYS A 394 -28.18 -21.31 -0.26
N ASN A 395 -29.44 -21.16 -0.68
CA ASN A 395 -29.94 -21.77 -1.88
C ASN A 395 -29.23 -21.30 -3.15
N LEU A 396 -28.93 -19.98 -3.26
CA LEU A 396 -28.16 -19.46 -4.37
C LEU A 396 -26.74 -20.03 -4.39
N VAL A 397 -26.05 -19.99 -3.25
CA VAL A 397 -24.68 -20.49 -3.10
C VAL A 397 -24.59 -21.97 -3.45
N ASP A 398 -25.53 -22.81 -2.91
CA ASP A 398 -25.56 -24.23 -3.20
C ASP A 398 -25.70 -24.49 -4.71
N LYS A 399 -26.59 -23.76 -5.40
CA LYS A 399 -26.76 -23.88 -6.85
C LYS A 399 -25.55 -23.45 -7.66
N VAL A 400 -24.86 -22.38 -7.23
CA VAL A 400 -23.60 -21.94 -7.85
C VAL A 400 -22.51 -23.00 -7.66
N ASN A 401 -22.44 -23.60 -6.46
CA ASN A 401 -21.50 -24.69 -6.18
C ASN A 401 -21.85 -25.96 -6.98
N GLU A 402 -23.17 -26.29 -7.19
CA GLU A 402 -23.61 -27.40 -8.05
C GLU A 402 -23.24 -27.20 -9.53
N ILE A 403 -23.20 -25.93 -10.01
CA ILE A 403 -22.67 -25.59 -11.34
C ILE A 403 -21.16 -25.85 -11.41
N GLY A 404 -20.46 -25.85 -10.26
CA GLY A 404 -19.03 -26.09 -10.12
C GLY A 404 -18.23 -24.80 -10.04
N LEU A 405 -18.83 -23.71 -9.59
CA LEU A 405 -18.15 -22.45 -9.24
C LEU A 405 -18.08 -22.26 -7.74
N GLU A 406 -17.04 -21.59 -7.27
CA GLU A 406 -16.99 -20.98 -5.94
C GLU A 406 -17.87 -19.73 -5.90
N PHE A 407 -18.18 -19.26 -4.68
CA PHE A 407 -19.03 -18.08 -4.49
C PHE A 407 -18.33 -17.03 -3.63
N GLY A 408 -18.43 -15.78 -4.07
CA GLY A 408 -17.96 -14.58 -3.35
C GLY A 408 -19.09 -13.58 -3.15
N ILE A 409 -18.90 -12.68 -2.16
CA ILE A 409 -19.90 -11.69 -1.78
C ILE A 409 -19.23 -10.35 -1.42
N TRP A 410 -19.95 -9.27 -1.68
CA TRP A 410 -19.55 -7.89 -1.37
C TRP A 410 -20.19 -7.40 -0.06
N PHE A 411 -19.43 -6.60 0.69
CA PHE A 411 -19.89 -5.85 1.87
C PHE A 411 -19.29 -4.45 1.91
N GLU A 412 -20.00 -3.52 2.52
CA GLU A 412 -19.53 -2.18 2.90
C GLU A 412 -19.87 -1.93 4.38
N PRO A 413 -19.24 -2.64 5.34
CA PRO A 413 -19.70 -2.72 6.71
C PRO A 413 -19.34 -1.52 7.59
N GLU A 414 -18.57 -0.59 7.07
CA GLU A 414 -18.16 0.65 7.73
C GLU A 414 -19.15 1.80 7.52
N MET A 415 -20.17 1.59 6.66
CA MET A 415 -21.13 2.62 6.23
C MET A 415 -22.55 2.34 6.71
N ILE A 416 -23.35 3.40 6.79
CA ILE A 416 -24.75 3.34 7.18
C ILE A 416 -25.60 4.28 6.34
N SER A 417 -26.75 3.83 5.82
CA SER A 417 -27.70 4.67 5.11
C SER A 417 -28.65 5.38 6.04
N PRO A 418 -29.02 6.66 5.78
CA PRO A 418 -29.99 7.39 6.58
C PRO A 418 -31.34 6.70 6.70
N ASP A 419 -31.75 5.94 5.70
CA ASP A 419 -33.03 5.24 5.69
C ASP A 419 -32.98 3.81 6.27
N SER A 420 -31.79 3.29 6.63
CA SER A 420 -31.62 1.96 7.21
C SER A 420 -32.37 1.81 8.54
N ASN A 421 -32.70 0.58 8.90
CA ASN A 421 -33.25 0.29 10.22
C ASN A 421 -32.22 0.56 11.32
N LEU A 422 -30.96 0.21 11.04
CA LEU A 422 -29.87 0.47 11.98
C LEU A 422 -29.75 1.95 12.35
N TYR A 423 -29.80 2.86 11.38
CA TYR A 423 -29.70 4.30 11.67
C TYR A 423 -30.93 4.81 12.44
N LYS A 424 -32.12 4.29 12.17
CA LYS A 424 -33.34 4.63 12.92
C LYS A 424 -33.30 4.17 14.38
N GLU A 425 -32.66 3.03 14.64
CA GLU A 425 -32.51 2.48 15.98
C GLU A 425 -31.32 3.12 16.73
N HIS A 426 -30.22 3.39 16.04
CA HIS A 426 -28.96 3.87 16.57
C HIS A 426 -28.37 5.02 15.77
N PRO A 427 -29.03 6.19 15.71
CA PRO A 427 -28.49 7.34 14.98
C PRO A 427 -27.15 7.85 15.56
N GLU A 428 -26.91 7.62 16.86
CA GLU A 428 -25.68 7.95 17.57
C GLU A 428 -24.46 7.09 17.17
N TRP A 429 -24.67 6.03 16.39
CA TRP A 429 -23.58 5.18 15.89
C TRP A 429 -22.92 5.74 14.64
N ALA A 430 -23.49 6.74 14.00
CA ALA A 430 -22.84 7.45 12.91
C ALA A 430 -21.90 8.55 13.45
N ILE A 431 -20.77 8.76 12.76
CA ILE A 431 -19.92 9.92 12.99
C ILE A 431 -20.73 11.15 12.60
N GLN A 432 -20.97 12.06 13.55
CA GLN A 432 -21.78 13.25 13.36
C GLN A 432 -21.52 14.32 14.42
N ILE A 433 -21.79 15.56 14.08
CA ILE A 433 -21.74 16.68 15.02
C ILE A 433 -23.17 16.95 15.53
N PRO A 434 -23.47 16.73 16.80
CA PRO A 434 -24.83 16.94 17.34
C PRO A 434 -25.38 18.35 17.02
N GLY A 435 -26.60 18.41 16.49
CA GLY A 435 -27.26 19.65 16.11
C GLY A 435 -26.90 20.22 14.72
N ARG A 436 -26.04 19.56 13.96
CA ARG A 436 -25.83 19.81 12.54
C ARG A 436 -26.54 18.76 11.70
N GLU A 437 -27.00 19.16 10.50
CA GLU A 437 -27.37 18.20 9.47
C GLU A 437 -26.13 17.46 9.00
N ALA A 438 -26.19 16.13 8.96
CA ALA A 438 -25.04 15.31 8.57
C ALA A 438 -24.78 15.43 7.07
N THR A 439 -23.51 15.49 6.69
CA THR A 439 -23.07 15.54 5.30
C THR A 439 -23.18 14.15 4.66
N GLU A 440 -23.85 14.05 3.54
CA GLU A 440 -23.92 12.83 2.74
C GLU A 440 -22.88 12.81 1.63
N SER A 441 -22.32 11.62 1.37
CA SER A 441 -21.61 11.29 0.15
C SER A 441 -22.06 9.89 -0.27
N ARG A 442 -22.41 9.69 -1.53
CA ARG A 442 -23.08 8.48 -2.04
C ARG A 442 -24.32 8.07 -1.21
N CYS A 443 -25.09 9.06 -0.72
CA CYS A 443 -26.28 8.84 0.11
C CYS A 443 -26.03 8.01 1.38
N GLN A 444 -24.84 8.12 1.98
CA GLN A 444 -24.48 7.35 3.16
C GLN A 444 -23.69 8.15 4.19
N TYR A 445 -23.69 7.68 5.43
CA TYR A 445 -22.89 8.14 6.56
C TYR A 445 -21.84 7.10 6.92
N VAL A 446 -20.92 7.47 7.81
CA VAL A 446 -19.85 6.60 8.32
C VAL A 446 -20.22 6.14 9.72
N LEU A 447 -20.10 4.84 9.99
CA LEU A 447 -20.21 4.28 11.34
C LEU A 447 -19.04 4.72 12.21
N ASP A 448 -19.31 5.01 13.49
CA ASP A 448 -18.28 5.37 14.47
C ASP A 448 -17.56 4.11 14.99
N LEU A 449 -16.52 3.69 14.28
CA LEU A 449 -15.71 2.53 14.65
C LEU A 449 -14.79 2.77 15.86
N SER A 450 -14.80 3.95 16.47
CA SER A 450 -14.21 4.15 17.80
C SER A 450 -15.00 3.43 18.92
N ARG A 451 -16.25 3.01 18.62
CA ARG A 451 -17.16 2.31 19.52
C ARG A 451 -17.03 0.79 19.40
N PRO A 452 -16.69 0.08 20.49
CA PRO A 452 -16.64 -1.38 20.48
C PRO A 452 -17.95 -2.05 20.06
N GLU A 453 -19.10 -1.53 20.51
CA GLU A 453 -20.40 -2.06 20.15
C GLU A 453 -20.74 -1.95 18.66
N VAL A 454 -20.23 -0.92 17.98
CA VAL A 454 -20.39 -0.74 16.52
C VAL A 454 -19.49 -1.72 15.78
N GLN A 455 -18.24 -1.89 16.22
CA GLN A 455 -17.34 -2.92 15.68
C GLN A 455 -17.94 -4.32 15.81
N ASP A 456 -18.51 -4.64 16.98
CA ASP A 456 -19.15 -5.94 17.23
C ASP A 456 -20.35 -6.16 16.30
N TYR A 457 -21.22 -5.17 16.16
CA TYR A 457 -22.37 -5.26 15.26
C TYR A 457 -21.97 -5.46 13.81
N ALA A 458 -21.04 -4.64 13.30
CA ALA A 458 -20.59 -4.71 11.92
C ALA A 458 -19.90 -6.05 11.62
N TYR A 459 -19.01 -6.49 12.51
CA TYR A 459 -18.34 -7.78 12.40
C TYR A 459 -19.33 -8.94 12.42
N GLU A 460 -20.21 -9.04 13.43
CA GLU A 460 -21.16 -10.14 13.57
C GLU A 460 -22.17 -10.19 12.41
N SER A 461 -22.53 -9.05 11.84
CA SER A 461 -23.37 -8.98 10.65
C SER A 461 -22.72 -9.67 9.45
N VAL A 462 -21.44 -9.39 9.19
CA VAL A 462 -20.65 -10.04 8.14
C VAL A 462 -20.46 -11.54 8.45
N ALA A 463 -19.98 -11.86 9.66
CA ALA A 463 -19.67 -13.23 10.08
C ALA A 463 -20.91 -14.13 10.04
N LYS A 464 -22.08 -13.63 10.40
CA LYS A 464 -23.35 -14.35 10.30
C LYS A 464 -23.68 -14.78 8.86
N ILE A 465 -23.46 -13.90 7.90
CA ILE A 465 -23.65 -14.22 6.48
C ILE A 465 -22.64 -15.28 6.02
N LEU A 466 -21.37 -15.13 6.38
CA LEU A 466 -20.31 -16.09 6.01
C LEU A 466 -20.57 -17.49 6.60
N ARG A 467 -21.04 -17.57 7.85
CA ARG A 467 -21.41 -18.84 8.50
C ARG A 467 -22.65 -19.50 7.87
N SER A 468 -23.50 -18.75 7.15
CA SER A 468 -24.78 -19.24 6.62
C SER A 468 -24.65 -20.05 5.32
N ALA A 469 -23.55 -19.92 4.58
CA ALA A 469 -23.35 -20.55 3.27
C ALA A 469 -21.86 -20.78 2.97
N ASN A 470 -21.55 -21.56 1.94
CA ASN A 470 -20.17 -21.86 1.51
C ASN A 470 -19.59 -20.69 0.69
N ILE A 471 -19.26 -19.60 1.35
CA ILE A 471 -18.67 -18.39 0.75
C ILE A 471 -17.14 -18.47 0.89
N LYS A 472 -16.41 -18.23 -0.20
CA LYS A 472 -14.94 -18.32 -0.28
C LYS A 472 -14.22 -17.00 -0.47
N TYR A 473 -14.95 -15.95 -0.81
CA TYR A 473 -14.39 -14.64 -1.11
C TYR A 473 -15.29 -13.54 -0.55
N VAL A 474 -14.65 -12.51 -0.04
CA VAL A 474 -15.29 -11.25 0.39
C VAL A 474 -14.59 -10.08 -0.29
N LYS A 475 -15.38 -9.22 -0.94
CA LYS A 475 -14.98 -7.86 -1.31
C LYS A 475 -15.45 -6.92 -0.21
N TRP A 476 -14.49 -6.39 0.55
CA TRP A 476 -14.74 -5.43 1.64
C TRP A 476 -14.54 -4.02 1.12
N ASP A 477 -15.60 -3.27 1.00
CA ASP A 477 -15.60 -1.93 0.40
C ASP A 477 -15.80 -0.81 1.43
N MET A 478 -15.39 0.41 1.04
CA MET A 478 -15.63 1.66 1.74
C MET A 478 -15.74 2.78 0.70
N ASN A 479 -16.93 3.29 0.45
CA ASN A 479 -17.16 4.22 -0.67
C ASN A 479 -17.35 5.67 -0.25
N ARG A 480 -16.81 6.06 0.91
CA ARG A 480 -16.95 7.41 1.42
C ARG A 480 -15.82 7.76 2.40
N GLN A 481 -15.29 8.97 2.28
CA GLN A 481 -14.35 9.56 3.22
C GLN A 481 -15.06 10.02 4.51
N LEU A 482 -14.32 10.16 5.62
CA LEU A 482 -14.83 10.68 6.88
C LEU A 482 -15.04 12.19 6.80
N SER A 483 -16.20 12.63 7.29
CA SER A 483 -16.54 14.03 7.49
C SER A 483 -17.36 14.17 8.78
N ASP A 484 -17.77 15.39 9.13
CA ASP A 484 -18.56 15.67 10.31
C ASP A 484 -17.93 15.10 11.60
N LEU A 485 -16.64 15.42 11.78
CA LEU A 485 -15.77 14.83 12.79
C LEU A 485 -16.28 15.09 14.22
N GLY A 486 -17.09 14.19 14.69
CA GLY A 486 -17.63 14.18 16.04
C GLY A 486 -18.09 12.80 16.43
N SER A 487 -17.62 12.30 17.56
CA SER A 487 -18.07 11.06 18.16
C SER A 487 -18.87 11.40 19.42
N THR A 488 -20.09 10.87 19.53
CA THR A 488 -20.89 10.98 20.76
C THR A 488 -20.44 9.98 21.84
N TYR A 489 -19.45 9.16 21.53
CA TYR A 489 -18.83 8.19 22.43
C TYR A 489 -17.57 8.73 23.10
N LEU A 490 -16.73 9.46 22.35
CA LEU A 490 -15.48 9.99 22.86
C LEU A 490 -15.73 11.22 23.75
N ASP A 491 -14.95 11.32 24.83
CA ASP A 491 -14.93 12.50 25.69
C ASP A 491 -14.50 13.76 24.91
N GLU A 492 -14.82 14.95 25.43
CA GLU A 492 -14.49 16.23 24.81
C GLU A 492 -12.99 16.39 24.51
N ASP A 493 -12.13 15.92 25.40
CA ASP A 493 -10.67 15.96 25.24
C ASP A 493 -10.13 14.92 24.24
N SER A 494 -10.90 13.89 23.89
CA SER A 494 -10.48 12.78 23.03
C SER A 494 -11.05 12.85 21.62
N GLN A 495 -11.75 13.92 21.25
CA GLN A 495 -12.35 14.03 19.89
C GLN A 495 -11.30 13.99 18.77
N GLN A 496 -10.11 14.52 18.99
CA GLN A 496 -9.00 14.47 18.01
C GLN A 496 -8.30 13.11 17.91
N GLU A 497 -8.73 12.11 18.69
CA GLU A 497 -8.30 10.72 18.56
C GLU A 497 -9.18 9.94 17.56
N LEU A 498 -10.29 10.52 17.10
CA LEU A 498 -11.33 9.83 16.33
C LEU A 498 -10.79 9.14 15.06
N PHE A 499 -10.01 9.83 14.24
CA PHE A 499 -9.45 9.25 13.02
C PHE A 499 -8.61 8.00 13.28
N HIS A 500 -7.71 8.09 14.28
CA HIS A 500 -6.85 6.96 14.61
C HIS A 500 -7.65 5.81 15.24
N ARG A 501 -8.58 6.11 16.15
CA ARG A 501 -9.45 5.11 16.77
C ARG A 501 -10.36 4.41 15.77
N TYR A 502 -10.87 5.15 14.76
CA TYR A 502 -11.62 4.58 13.65
C TYR A 502 -10.80 3.51 12.90
N VAL A 503 -9.57 3.85 12.53
CA VAL A 503 -8.67 2.93 11.81
C VAL A 503 -8.34 1.71 12.66
N LEU A 504 -8.06 1.88 13.96
CA LEU A 504 -7.85 0.75 14.88
C LEU A 504 -9.10 -0.15 14.97
N GLY A 505 -10.29 0.43 14.99
CA GLY A 505 -11.56 -0.33 14.97
C GLY A 505 -11.74 -1.14 13.70
N MET A 506 -11.44 -0.56 12.55
CA MET A 506 -11.47 -1.25 11.26
C MET A 506 -10.45 -2.39 11.24
N TYR A 507 -9.22 -2.19 11.69
CA TYR A 507 -8.21 -3.24 11.79
C TYR A 507 -8.64 -4.37 12.73
N ALA A 508 -9.26 -4.04 13.86
CA ALA A 508 -9.78 -5.03 14.80
C ALA A 508 -10.84 -5.92 14.16
N MET A 509 -11.75 -5.36 13.36
CA MET A 509 -12.74 -6.15 12.62
C MET A 509 -12.11 -7.07 11.57
N GLN A 510 -11.15 -6.55 10.78
CA GLN A 510 -10.46 -7.36 9.77
C GLN A 510 -9.59 -8.45 10.42
N GLU A 511 -8.93 -8.17 11.55
CA GLU A 511 -8.18 -9.18 12.30
C GLU A 511 -9.10 -10.33 12.76
N ARG A 512 -10.27 -10.01 13.33
CA ARG A 512 -11.28 -11.01 13.72
C ARG A 512 -11.73 -11.85 12.51
N LEU A 513 -11.93 -11.19 11.37
CA LEU A 513 -12.39 -11.86 10.15
C LEU A 513 -11.37 -12.89 9.65
N VAL A 514 -10.08 -12.52 9.55
CA VAL A 514 -9.05 -13.44 9.07
C VAL A 514 -8.70 -14.53 10.07
N GLN A 515 -8.94 -14.30 11.37
CA GLN A 515 -8.77 -15.34 12.40
C GLN A 515 -9.92 -16.35 12.38
N GLU A 516 -11.17 -15.93 12.23
CA GLU A 516 -12.32 -16.83 12.19
C GLU A 516 -12.44 -17.56 10.84
N PHE A 517 -12.05 -16.89 9.74
CA PHE A 517 -12.16 -17.45 8.38
C PHE A 517 -10.78 -17.47 7.68
N PRO A 518 -9.82 -18.29 8.15
CA PRO A 518 -8.43 -18.24 7.67
C PRO A 518 -8.25 -18.65 6.20
N ASP A 519 -9.20 -19.36 5.62
CA ASP A 519 -9.20 -19.76 4.21
C ASP A 519 -10.04 -18.83 3.31
N LEU A 520 -10.54 -17.71 3.84
CA LEU A 520 -11.29 -16.73 3.08
C LEU A 520 -10.33 -15.89 2.20
N LEU A 521 -10.67 -15.76 0.93
CA LEU A 521 -10.01 -14.77 0.07
C LEU A 521 -10.63 -13.40 0.31
N LEU A 522 -9.95 -12.57 1.06
CA LEU A 522 -10.37 -11.20 1.32
C LEU A 522 -9.76 -10.26 0.28
N GLU A 523 -10.60 -9.47 -0.39
CA GLU A 523 -10.18 -8.35 -1.23
C GLU A 523 -10.71 -7.06 -0.62
N ASN A 524 -9.82 -6.12 -0.33
CA ASN A 524 -10.22 -4.77 0.08
C ASN A 524 -10.50 -3.89 -1.15
N CYS A 525 -11.49 -3.02 -1.01
CA CYS A 525 -11.87 -1.98 -1.94
C CYS A 525 -12.18 -0.71 -1.15
N SER A 526 -12.01 0.44 -1.75
CA SER A 526 -12.44 1.72 -1.16
C SER A 526 -12.77 2.70 -2.29
N GLY A 527 -13.94 2.50 -2.91
CA GLY A 527 -14.27 3.18 -4.14
C GLY A 527 -13.11 3.03 -5.16
N GLY A 528 -12.69 1.83 -5.46
CA GLY A 528 -11.43 1.56 -6.13
C GLY A 528 -10.26 1.42 -5.15
N GLY A 529 -9.16 2.08 -5.44
CA GLY A 529 -7.88 1.91 -4.76
C GLY A 529 -7.54 2.96 -3.71
N ALA A 530 -8.50 3.60 -3.02
CA ALA A 530 -8.19 4.63 -2.02
C ALA A 530 -7.38 4.07 -0.82
N ARG A 531 -7.67 2.85 -0.39
CA ARG A 531 -6.90 2.17 0.66
C ARG A 531 -6.03 1.04 0.09
N PHE A 532 -5.44 1.25 -1.08
CA PHE A 532 -4.44 0.34 -1.61
C PHE A 532 -3.12 0.64 -0.90
N ASP A 533 -2.95 0.14 0.31
CA ASP A 533 -1.82 0.44 1.19
C ASP A 533 -1.31 -0.83 1.92
N PRO A 534 -0.09 -0.80 2.52
CA PRO A 534 0.48 -1.97 3.17
C PRO A 534 -0.27 -2.38 4.44
N GLY A 535 -1.01 -1.46 5.07
CA GLY A 535 -1.86 -1.77 6.23
C GLY A 535 -2.97 -2.74 5.86
N MET A 536 -3.64 -2.50 4.72
CA MET A 536 -4.67 -3.41 4.21
C MET A 536 -4.08 -4.72 3.70
N LEU A 537 -2.87 -4.72 3.09
CA LEU A 537 -2.21 -5.96 2.65
C LEU A 537 -1.89 -6.93 3.77
N TYR A 538 -1.75 -6.45 5.00
CA TYR A 538 -1.55 -7.31 6.17
C TYR A 538 -2.74 -8.26 6.43
N TYR A 539 -3.95 -7.83 6.04
CA TYR A 539 -5.20 -8.60 6.21
C TYR A 539 -5.66 -9.28 4.92
N SER A 540 -5.46 -8.63 3.78
CA SER A 540 -5.94 -9.10 2.48
C SER A 540 -4.81 -9.33 1.49
N PRO A 541 -4.79 -10.50 0.79
CA PRO A 541 -3.72 -10.81 -0.16
C PRO A 541 -3.84 -10.06 -1.48
N GLN A 542 -4.93 -9.31 -1.66
CA GLN A 542 -5.21 -8.51 -2.84
C GLN A 542 -6.12 -7.34 -2.51
N ILE A 543 -6.01 -6.26 -3.29
CA ILE A 543 -6.83 -5.06 -3.18
C ILE A 543 -7.31 -4.67 -4.58
N TRP A 544 -8.57 -4.22 -4.69
CA TRP A 544 -9.10 -3.68 -5.93
C TRP A 544 -8.30 -2.44 -6.36
N CYS A 545 -7.70 -2.51 -7.55
CA CYS A 545 -6.69 -1.53 -7.95
C CYS A 545 -7.30 -0.17 -8.27
N SER A 546 -8.43 -0.17 -8.98
CA SER A 546 -9.17 1.02 -9.40
C SER A 546 -10.54 0.64 -9.93
N ASP A 547 -11.53 1.50 -9.73
CA ASP A 547 -12.84 1.39 -10.38
C ASP A 547 -12.77 1.71 -11.88
N ASP A 548 -11.69 2.28 -12.38
CA ASP A 548 -11.43 2.34 -13.80
C ASP A 548 -10.96 0.98 -14.31
N THR A 549 -11.78 0.35 -15.12
CA THR A 549 -11.53 -0.96 -15.74
C THR A 549 -11.07 -0.85 -17.19
N ASP A 550 -10.92 0.38 -17.72
CA ASP A 550 -10.35 0.58 -19.06
C ASP A 550 -8.89 0.13 -19.12
N ALA A 551 -8.57 -0.79 -20.04
CA ALA A 551 -7.24 -1.36 -20.12
C ALA A 551 -6.12 -0.35 -20.44
N ILE A 552 -6.44 0.78 -21.06
CA ILE A 552 -5.43 1.79 -21.43
C ILE A 552 -5.18 2.75 -20.27
N GLU A 553 -6.22 3.19 -19.55
CA GLU A 553 -6.04 3.94 -18.29
C GLU A 553 -5.30 3.08 -17.25
N ARG A 554 -5.61 1.79 -17.18
CA ARG A 554 -4.93 0.84 -16.29
C ARG A 554 -3.42 0.72 -16.54
N LEU A 555 -2.90 1.09 -17.72
CA LEU A 555 -1.45 1.08 -17.95
C LEU A 555 -0.71 2.03 -17.00
N GLU A 556 -1.23 3.24 -16.79
CA GLU A 556 -0.63 4.20 -15.85
C GLU A 556 -0.95 3.86 -14.39
N ILE A 557 -2.18 3.47 -14.07
CA ILE A 557 -2.59 3.07 -12.73
C ILE A 557 -1.79 1.85 -12.24
N GLN A 558 -1.64 0.83 -13.09
CA GLN A 558 -0.88 -0.38 -12.74
C GLN A 558 0.62 -0.15 -12.75
N GLU A 559 1.16 0.76 -13.58
CA GLU A 559 2.56 1.17 -13.50
C GLU A 559 2.89 1.80 -12.15
N GLY A 560 2.12 2.80 -11.72
CA GLY A 560 2.34 3.45 -10.44
C GLY A 560 2.12 2.51 -9.25
N THR A 561 1.14 1.60 -9.35
CA THR A 561 0.93 0.58 -8.34
C THR A 561 2.10 -0.40 -8.28
N ALA A 562 2.56 -0.91 -9.44
CA ALA A 562 3.68 -1.84 -9.52
C ALA A 562 5.04 -1.24 -9.17
N LEU A 563 5.15 0.09 -9.06
CA LEU A 563 6.37 0.73 -8.56
C LEU A 563 6.72 0.25 -7.13
N ILE A 564 5.69 -0.10 -6.34
CA ILE A 564 5.87 -0.45 -4.93
C ILE A 564 5.29 -1.83 -4.60
N TYR A 565 4.21 -2.24 -5.25
CA TYR A 565 3.45 -3.45 -4.90
C TYR A 565 3.63 -4.57 -5.92
N PRO A 566 3.78 -5.84 -5.47
CA PRO A 566 3.87 -6.98 -6.36
C PRO A 566 2.56 -7.15 -7.16
N LEU A 567 2.68 -7.63 -8.39
CA LEU A 567 1.53 -7.77 -9.29
C LEU A 567 0.41 -8.64 -8.70
N CYS A 568 0.75 -9.65 -7.92
CA CYS A 568 -0.20 -10.59 -7.32
C CYS A 568 -1.18 -9.98 -6.30
N VAL A 569 -0.97 -8.72 -5.89
CA VAL A 569 -1.88 -8.04 -4.96
C VAL A 569 -2.84 -7.08 -5.67
N MET A 570 -2.69 -6.89 -6.98
CA MET A 570 -3.54 -5.98 -7.75
C MET A 570 -4.78 -6.68 -8.29
N GLY A 571 -5.97 -6.29 -7.82
CA GLY A 571 -7.23 -6.67 -8.45
C GLY A 571 -7.32 -6.09 -9.86
N ALA A 572 -7.40 -6.96 -10.88
CA ALA A 572 -7.45 -6.55 -12.27
C ALA A 572 -8.40 -7.44 -13.08
N HIS A 573 -9.37 -6.82 -13.76
CA HIS A 573 -10.43 -7.52 -14.48
C HIS A 573 -10.54 -7.07 -15.94
N VAL A 574 -11.02 -7.97 -16.78
CA VAL A 574 -11.46 -7.70 -18.15
C VAL A 574 -12.87 -7.14 -18.08
N SER A 575 -13.07 -5.91 -18.55
CA SER A 575 -14.35 -5.21 -18.49
C SER A 575 -15.13 -5.22 -19.83
N VAL A 576 -16.32 -4.63 -19.78
CA VAL A 576 -17.19 -4.40 -20.95
C VAL A 576 -16.53 -3.48 -21.98
N CYS A 577 -16.92 -3.61 -23.23
CA CYS A 577 -16.50 -2.74 -24.34
C CYS A 577 -17.72 -2.29 -25.18
N PRO A 578 -17.86 -0.99 -25.49
CA PRO A 578 -17.04 0.14 -25.05
C PRO A 578 -16.98 0.27 -23.54
N ASN A 579 -15.83 0.72 -22.99
CA ASN A 579 -15.70 0.91 -21.56
C ASN A 579 -16.72 1.92 -21.03
N HIS A 580 -17.37 1.64 -19.91
CA HIS A 580 -18.50 2.44 -19.42
C HIS A 580 -18.09 3.80 -18.83
N THR A 581 -16.83 3.98 -18.41
CA THR A 581 -16.33 5.24 -17.83
C THR A 581 -15.78 6.17 -18.90
N VAL A 582 -14.99 5.68 -19.83
CA VAL A 582 -14.26 6.51 -20.83
C VAL A 582 -14.77 6.33 -22.26
N GLY A 583 -15.67 5.37 -22.52
CA GLY A 583 -16.23 5.10 -23.85
C GLY A 583 -15.23 4.52 -24.86
N ARG A 584 -14.04 4.10 -24.41
CA ARG A 584 -12.97 3.57 -25.28
C ARG A 584 -13.30 2.17 -25.76
N VAL A 585 -12.94 1.89 -27.02
CA VAL A 585 -13.03 0.57 -27.62
C VAL A 585 -11.65 -0.04 -27.67
N THR A 586 -11.39 -1.04 -26.84
CA THR A 586 -10.11 -1.73 -26.73
C THR A 586 -10.30 -3.21 -27.08
N PRO A 587 -9.43 -3.81 -27.93
CA PRO A 587 -9.52 -5.23 -28.28
C PRO A 587 -9.56 -6.14 -27.07
N PHE A 588 -10.39 -7.19 -27.12
CA PHE A 588 -10.56 -8.15 -26.02
C PHE A 588 -9.24 -8.78 -25.57
N THR A 589 -8.35 -9.10 -26.53
CA THR A 589 -7.01 -9.60 -26.27
C THR A 589 -6.18 -8.62 -25.42
N THR A 590 -6.21 -7.33 -25.73
CA THR A 590 -5.46 -6.32 -24.97
C THR A 590 -6.03 -6.14 -23.58
N ARG A 591 -7.37 -6.15 -23.41
CA ARG A 591 -8.00 -6.13 -22.08
C ARG A 591 -7.49 -7.31 -21.23
N GLY A 592 -7.41 -8.51 -21.80
CA GLY A 592 -6.88 -9.69 -21.11
C GLY A 592 -5.39 -9.60 -20.79
N HIS A 593 -4.56 -9.10 -21.70
CA HIS A 593 -3.11 -8.97 -21.44
C HIS A 593 -2.80 -7.95 -20.33
N VAL A 594 -3.56 -6.86 -20.25
CA VAL A 594 -3.39 -5.87 -19.19
C VAL A 594 -3.90 -6.41 -17.86
N ALA A 595 -5.06 -7.09 -17.84
CA ALA A 595 -5.59 -7.73 -16.64
C ALA A 595 -4.70 -8.86 -16.11
N LEU A 596 -3.91 -9.52 -16.96
CA LEU A 596 -2.95 -10.55 -16.55
C LEU A 596 -1.85 -10.02 -15.62
N ALA A 597 -1.58 -8.72 -15.63
CA ALA A 597 -0.66 -8.08 -14.68
C ALA A 597 -1.32 -7.87 -13.29
N GLY A 598 -2.10 -8.82 -12.82
CA GLY A 598 -2.81 -8.80 -11.55
C GLY A 598 -3.42 -10.15 -11.21
N THR A 599 -4.50 -10.13 -10.41
CA THR A 599 -5.19 -11.36 -9.94
C THR A 599 -6.11 -11.99 -10.97
N PHE A 600 -6.37 -11.33 -12.05
CA PHE A 600 -7.15 -11.73 -13.21
C PHE A 600 -8.61 -12.15 -12.92
N GLY A 601 -9.54 -11.52 -13.62
CA GLY A 601 -10.96 -11.81 -13.55
C GLY A 601 -11.74 -11.09 -14.64
N TYR A 602 -13.07 -11.15 -14.51
CA TYR A 602 -13.99 -10.51 -15.44
C TYR A 602 -14.99 -9.63 -14.69
N GLU A 603 -15.32 -8.50 -15.27
CA GLU A 603 -16.33 -7.57 -14.78
C GLU A 603 -17.20 -7.11 -15.96
N LEU A 604 -18.08 -8.00 -16.39
CA LEU A 604 -18.90 -7.83 -17.59
C LEU A 604 -20.07 -8.83 -17.62
N ASP A 605 -21.10 -8.57 -18.45
CA ASP A 605 -22.16 -9.52 -18.70
C ASP A 605 -21.74 -10.53 -19.80
N ILE A 606 -21.25 -11.69 -19.38
CA ILE A 606 -20.78 -12.76 -20.28
C ILE A 606 -21.88 -13.26 -21.19
N THR A 607 -23.16 -13.13 -20.80
CA THR A 607 -24.31 -13.57 -21.59
C THR A 607 -24.61 -12.67 -22.78
N LYS A 608 -24.06 -11.43 -22.77
CA LYS A 608 -24.26 -10.41 -23.81
C LYS A 608 -23.02 -10.18 -24.68
N LEU A 609 -21.91 -10.85 -24.41
CA LEU A 609 -20.70 -10.68 -25.21
C LEU A 609 -20.94 -11.13 -26.66
N PRO A 610 -20.36 -10.37 -27.65
CA PRO A 610 -20.27 -10.85 -29.02
C PRO A 610 -19.58 -12.20 -29.10
N GLU A 611 -20.06 -13.07 -29.99
CA GLU A 611 -19.50 -14.43 -30.14
C GLU A 611 -17.99 -14.42 -30.42
N GLU A 612 -17.50 -13.40 -31.13
CA GLU A 612 -16.09 -13.24 -31.46
C GLU A 612 -15.23 -12.96 -30.22
N GLU A 613 -15.72 -12.18 -29.27
CA GLU A 613 -15.02 -11.94 -27.99
C GLU A 613 -15.17 -13.14 -27.03
N ARG A 614 -16.36 -13.72 -26.98
CA ARG A 614 -16.64 -14.87 -26.12
C ARG A 614 -15.71 -16.06 -26.40
N LYS A 615 -15.41 -16.33 -27.66
CA LYS A 615 -14.49 -17.42 -28.07
C LYS A 615 -13.06 -17.24 -27.51
N LEU A 616 -12.68 -16.03 -27.11
CA LEU A 616 -11.35 -15.73 -26.57
C LEU A 616 -11.27 -15.96 -25.06
N ILE A 617 -12.40 -16.10 -24.33
CA ILE A 617 -12.36 -16.31 -22.87
C ILE A 617 -11.62 -17.61 -22.50
N PRO A 618 -11.86 -18.78 -23.15
CA PRO A 618 -11.10 -19.98 -22.84
C PRO A 618 -9.59 -19.85 -23.09
N GLU A 619 -9.18 -19.04 -24.07
CA GLU A 619 -7.77 -18.74 -24.32
C GLU A 619 -7.18 -17.87 -23.20
N GLN A 620 -7.92 -16.88 -22.72
CA GLN A 620 -7.50 -16.01 -21.62
C GLN A 620 -7.45 -16.77 -20.28
N THR A 621 -8.41 -17.63 -20.00
CA THR A 621 -8.38 -18.46 -18.78
C THR A 621 -7.22 -19.45 -18.81
N ALA A 622 -6.95 -20.07 -19.96
CA ALA A 622 -5.77 -20.93 -20.16
C ALA A 622 -4.45 -20.14 -20.02
N MET A 623 -4.40 -18.91 -20.53
CA MET A 623 -3.27 -18.00 -20.38
C MET A 623 -3.00 -17.71 -18.89
N TYR A 624 -4.02 -17.36 -18.11
CA TYR A 624 -3.87 -17.14 -16.68
C TYR A 624 -3.39 -18.41 -15.96
N HIS A 625 -3.99 -19.57 -16.24
CA HIS A 625 -3.54 -20.86 -15.67
C HIS A 625 -2.09 -21.17 -15.98
N LYS A 626 -1.59 -20.75 -17.12
CA LYS A 626 -0.19 -20.94 -17.51
C LYS A 626 0.78 -20.01 -16.79
N TYR A 627 0.39 -18.76 -16.57
CA TYR A 627 1.34 -17.72 -16.12
C TYR A 627 1.12 -17.25 -14.67
N HIS A 628 0.06 -17.72 -13.96
CA HIS A 628 -0.28 -17.21 -12.64
C HIS A 628 0.85 -17.36 -11.59
N GLU A 629 1.62 -18.46 -11.66
CA GLU A 629 2.75 -18.66 -10.73
C GLU A 629 3.87 -17.66 -11.01
N LEU A 630 4.21 -17.46 -12.27
CA LEU A 630 5.20 -16.47 -12.67
C LEU A 630 4.78 -15.06 -12.30
N ILE A 631 3.51 -14.70 -12.51
CA ILE A 631 2.97 -13.37 -12.09
C ILE A 631 2.97 -13.22 -10.56
N ARG A 632 2.65 -14.28 -9.81
CA ARG A 632 2.61 -14.25 -8.35
C ARG A 632 4.00 -14.13 -7.72
N ASP A 633 4.95 -14.93 -8.18
CA ASP A 633 6.24 -15.13 -7.50
C ASP A 633 7.41 -14.43 -8.21
N GLY A 634 7.24 -14.07 -9.48
CA GLY A 634 8.30 -13.53 -10.31
C GLY A 634 8.72 -12.10 -9.95
N GLU A 635 9.87 -11.72 -10.50
CA GLU A 635 10.42 -10.37 -10.40
C GLU A 635 9.90 -9.49 -11.54
N TYR A 636 9.40 -8.32 -11.18
CA TYR A 636 8.88 -7.33 -12.12
C TYR A 636 9.97 -6.41 -12.63
N TYR A 637 9.92 -6.13 -13.95
CA TYR A 637 10.80 -5.20 -14.65
C TYR A 637 10.00 -4.24 -15.52
N ARG A 638 10.02 -2.96 -15.20
CA ARG A 638 9.48 -1.90 -16.06
C ARG A 638 10.47 -1.64 -17.20
N ILE A 639 10.01 -1.67 -18.45
CA ILE A 639 10.86 -1.56 -19.64
C ILE A 639 10.53 -0.30 -20.43
N LEU A 640 9.25 -0.04 -20.69
CA LEU A 640 8.76 1.20 -21.30
C LEU A 640 7.56 1.69 -20.53
N SER A 641 7.45 2.99 -20.35
CA SER A 641 6.31 3.63 -19.73
C SER A 641 5.49 4.38 -20.80
N TYR A 642 4.18 4.07 -20.87
CA TYR A 642 3.25 4.83 -21.70
C TYR A 642 3.16 6.29 -21.25
N ARG A 643 3.17 6.53 -19.95
CA ARG A 643 3.22 7.87 -19.35
C ARG A 643 4.36 8.74 -19.92
N GLU A 644 5.52 8.14 -20.15
CA GLU A 644 6.72 8.88 -20.63
C GLU A 644 6.75 9.06 -22.14
N ASN A 645 6.38 8.03 -22.88
CA ASN A 645 6.54 8.02 -24.33
C ASN A 645 5.25 8.24 -25.12
N HIS A 646 4.06 8.16 -24.48
CA HIS A 646 2.72 8.36 -25.04
C HIS A 646 2.39 7.49 -26.26
N ARG A 647 3.03 6.32 -26.39
CA ARG A 647 2.86 5.44 -27.57
C ARG A 647 2.76 3.98 -27.24
N SER A 648 3.54 3.52 -26.31
CA SER A 648 3.62 2.10 -26.00
C SER A 648 4.01 1.87 -24.55
N ASP A 649 3.64 0.73 -24.07
CA ASP A 649 3.94 0.25 -22.75
C ASP A 649 4.64 -1.11 -22.81
N CYS A 650 5.55 -1.42 -21.87
CA CYS A 650 6.22 -2.71 -21.83
C CYS A 650 6.74 -3.03 -20.45
N TRP A 651 6.44 -4.23 -19.99
CA TRP A 651 7.00 -4.79 -18.77
C TRP A 651 7.34 -6.27 -18.95
N ALA A 652 8.18 -6.78 -18.05
CA ALA A 652 8.48 -8.20 -17.98
C ALA A 652 8.31 -8.72 -16.55
N VAL A 653 8.00 -10.00 -16.46
CA VAL A 653 8.05 -10.78 -15.23
C VAL A 653 8.98 -11.96 -15.48
N ALA A 654 10.00 -12.10 -14.62
CA ALA A 654 11.00 -13.16 -14.71
C ALA A 654 10.95 -14.07 -13.50
N SER A 655 11.11 -15.37 -13.68
CA SER A 655 11.36 -16.29 -12.57
C SER A 655 12.62 -15.90 -11.80
N GLU A 656 12.70 -16.23 -10.52
CA GLU A 656 13.86 -15.91 -9.66
C GLU A 656 15.17 -16.47 -10.24
N ASP A 657 15.13 -17.68 -10.79
CA ASP A 657 16.25 -18.34 -11.42
C ASP A 657 16.53 -17.87 -12.88
N LYS A 658 15.72 -16.92 -13.39
CA LYS A 658 15.81 -16.40 -14.77
C LYS A 658 15.69 -17.48 -15.86
N ASN A 659 15.00 -18.59 -15.57
CA ASN A 659 14.73 -19.62 -16.57
C ASN A 659 13.52 -19.31 -17.45
N GLU A 660 12.64 -18.44 -16.96
CA GLU A 660 11.39 -18.08 -17.61
C GLU A 660 11.17 -16.57 -17.54
N VAL A 661 10.86 -15.93 -18.68
CA VAL A 661 10.58 -14.50 -18.76
C VAL A 661 9.37 -14.26 -19.64
N LEU A 662 8.33 -13.65 -19.08
CA LEU A 662 7.13 -13.21 -19.78
C LEU A 662 7.21 -11.70 -20.02
N VAL A 663 7.23 -11.29 -21.30
CA VAL A 663 7.24 -9.87 -21.70
C VAL A 663 5.87 -9.50 -22.25
N THR A 664 5.25 -8.48 -21.69
CA THR A 664 4.03 -7.87 -22.21
C THR A 664 4.39 -6.58 -22.93
N TYR A 665 3.93 -6.42 -24.17
CA TYR A 665 4.07 -5.18 -24.93
C TYR A 665 2.72 -4.71 -25.43
N VAL A 666 2.41 -3.42 -25.21
CA VAL A 666 1.19 -2.77 -25.67
C VAL A 666 1.54 -1.59 -26.56
N GLN A 667 1.12 -1.66 -27.83
CA GLN A 667 1.10 -0.49 -28.71
C GLN A 667 -0.18 0.29 -28.46
N VAL A 668 -0.08 1.42 -27.77
CA VAL A 668 -1.24 2.26 -27.47
C VAL A 668 -1.64 3.09 -28.68
N LEU A 669 -0.66 3.73 -29.32
CA LEU A 669 -0.88 4.55 -30.52
C LEU A 669 0.00 4.12 -31.67
N ALA A 670 -0.60 3.79 -32.80
CA ALA A 670 0.10 3.55 -34.04
C ALA A 670 0.66 4.85 -34.63
N GLN A 671 1.76 4.75 -35.34
CA GLN A 671 2.39 5.90 -36.02
C GLN A 671 2.65 5.58 -37.48
N VAL A 672 2.36 6.55 -38.36
CA VAL A 672 2.69 6.45 -39.80
C VAL A 672 4.20 6.38 -39.98
N ASN A 673 4.62 5.52 -40.90
CA ASN A 673 6.04 5.32 -41.26
C ASN A 673 6.95 4.90 -40.08
N MET A 674 6.40 4.34 -39.04
CA MET A 674 7.21 3.85 -37.94
C MET A 674 7.87 2.52 -38.30
N PRO A 675 9.21 2.41 -38.24
CA PRO A 675 9.84 1.13 -38.34
C PRO A 675 9.49 0.24 -37.15
N SER A 676 9.57 -1.07 -37.31
CA SER A 676 9.35 -1.98 -36.18
C SER A 676 10.26 -1.60 -35.01
N ARG A 677 9.65 -1.39 -33.83
CA ARG A 677 10.34 -0.91 -32.64
C ARG A 677 11.30 -1.98 -32.11
N LYS A 678 12.48 -1.58 -31.77
CA LYS A 678 13.47 -2.41 -31.08
C LYS A 678 13.51 -1.99 -29.62
N VAL A 679 13.22 -2.93 -28.72
CA VAL A 679 13.12 -2.69 -27.28
C VAL A 679 14.20 -3.49 -26.57
N ARG A 680 14.99 -2.85 -25.72
CA ARG A 680 15.95 -3.53 -24.84
C ARG A 680 15.16 -4.13 -23.68
N LEU A 681 15.10 -5.45 -23.65
CA LEU A 681 14.36 -6.17 -22.63
C LEU A 681 15.13 -6.23 -21.30
N ARG A 682 14.45 -6.62 -20.22
CA ARG A 682 15.01 -6.79 -18.88
C ARG A 682 14.52 -8.09 -18.25
N GLY A 683 15.18 -8.52 -17.17
CA GLY A 683 14.83 -9.73 -16.45
C GLY A 683 15.51 -11.01 -16.97
N PHE A 684 16.44 -10.90 -17.89
CA PHE A 684 17.18 -12.03 -18.46
C PHE A 684 18.54 -12.21 -17.77
N ASP A 685 19.03 -13.45 -17.73
CA ASP A 685 20.41 -13.74 -17.38
C ASP A 685 21.30 -13.57 -18.65
N PRO A 686 22.31 -12.69 -18.61
CA PRO A 686 23.17 -12.47 -19.76
C PRO A 686 23.92 -13.74 -20.24
N ALA A 687 24.18 -14.69 -19.34
CA ALA A 687 24.89 -15.92 -19.63
C ALA A 687 24.01 -17.00 -20.26
N LYS A 688 22.69 -16.87 -20.20
CA LYS A 688 21.75 -17.88 -20.73
C LYS A 688 21.30 -17.59 -22.16
N LYS A 689 20.82 -18.63 -22.81
CA LYS A 689 20.09 -18.53 -24.09
C LYS A 689 18.61 -18.82 -23.85
N TYR A 690 17.76 -18.15 -24.61
CA TYR A 690 16.32 -18.24 -24.47
C TYR A 690 15.65 -18.51 -25.80
N ARG A 691 14.78 -19.51 -25.83
CA ARG A 691 13.91 -19.76 -26.97
C ARG A 691 12.61 -18.98 -26.79
N LEU A 692 12.20 -18.25 -27.83
CA LEU A 692 10.86 -17.66 -27.89
C LEU A 692 9.86 -18.79 -28.12
N GLU A 693 8.96 -18.98 -27.17
CA GLU A 693 7.96 -20.03 -27.20
C GLU A 693 7.12 -19.98 -28.49
N GLY A 694 6.77 -21.15 -29.03
CA GLY A 694 6.05 -21.28 -30.31
C GLY A 694 6.84 -21.00 -31.53
N THR A 695 8.18 -20.79 -31.43
CA THR A 695 9.11 -20.58 -32.54
C THR A 695 10.41 -21.37 -32.34
N ASP A 696 11.23 -21.44 -33.40
CA ASP A 696 12.59 -21.97 -33.32
C ASP A 696 13.64 -20.88 -33.04
N GLU A 697 13.21 -19.63 -32.81
CA GLU A 697 14.12 -18.51 -32.59
C GLU A 697 14.74 -18.58 -31.18
N VAL A 698 16.09 -18.55 -31.15
CA VAL A 698 16.88 -18.58 -29.90
C VAL A 698 17.74 -17.31 -29.83
N TYR A 699 17.70 -16.66 -28.70
CA TYR A 699 18.41 -15.42 -28.41
C TYR A 699 19.30 -15.58 -27.17
N SER A 700 20.46 -14.93 -27.11
CA SER A 700 21.18 -14.80 -25.84
C SER A 700 20.52 -13.72 -24.98
N GLY A 701 20.51 -13.91 -23.64
CA GLY A 701 20.00 -12.91 -22.71
C GLY A 701 20.72 -11.57 -22.86
N GLU A 702 22.05 -11.62 -23.06
CA GLU A 702 22.86 -10.42 -23.34
C GLU A 702 22.37 -9.63 -24.55
N MET A 703 22.04 -10.32 -25.65
CA MET A 703 21.53 -9.66 -26.87
C MET A 703 20.13 -9.08 -26.66
N LEU A 704 19.26 -9.77 -25.97
CA LEU A 704 17.90 -9.26 -25.62
C LEU A 704 18.01 -7.99 -24.82
N MET A 705 18.91 -7.91 -23.83
CA MET A 705 19.08 -6.76 -22.95
C MET A 705 19.85 -5.62 -23.61
N ASN A 706 20.91 -5.86 -24.33
CA ASN A 706 21.80 -4.82 -24.85
C ASN A 706 21.47 -4.39 -26.28
N ALA A 707 21.20 -5.33 -27.18
CA ALA A 707 20.81 -5.02 -28.54
C ALA A 707 19.30 -4.85 -28.72
N GLY A 708 18.52 -5.52 -27.90
CA GLY A 708 17.06 -5.45 -27.86
C GLY A 708 16.36 -6.43 -28.80
N PHE A 709 15.07 -6.66 -28.50
CA PHE A 709 14.17 -7.50 -29.28
C PHE A 709 13.30 -6.63 -30.20
N ARG A 710 13.03 -7.12 -31.39
CA ARG A 710 12.24 -6.39 -32.39
C ARG A 710 10.77 -6.73 -32.28
N MET A 711 9.95 -5.74 -31.88
CA MET A 711 8.50 -5.83 -31.87
C MET A 711 7.97 -5.78 -33.30
N LYS A 712 7.40 -6.87 -33.78
CA LYS A 712 6.94 -7.03 -35.19
C LYS A 712 5.40 -7.11 -35.23
N ASP A 713 4.85 -6.77 -36.39
CA ASP A 713 3.45 -7.04 -36.79
C ASP A 713 2.38 -6.38 -35.90
N PHE A 714 2.61 -5.12 -35.53
CA PHE A 714 1.60 -4.30 -34.87
C PHE A 714 0.89 -3.42 -35.89
N TRP A 715 -0.44 -3.50 -35.89
CA TRP A 715 -1.28 -2.70 -36.76
C TRP A 715 -2.46 -2.12 -35.99
N GLY A 716 -2.61 -0.81 -36.03
CA GLY A 716 -3.68 -0.08 -35.33
C GLY A 716 -3.33 0.28 -33.88
N ASP A 717 -4.29 0.92 -33.22
CA ASP A 717 -4.18 1.37 -31.84
C ASP A 717 -4.59 0.25 -30.87
N PHE A 718 -4.11 0.34 -29.62
CA PHE A 718 -4.49 -0.53 -28.50
C PHE A 718 -4.23 -2.02 -28.75
N VAL A 719 -3.13 -2.35 -29.45
CA VAL A 719 -2.78 -3.73 -29.77
C VAL A 719 -1.69 -4.23 -28.85
N SER A 720 -1.85 -5.43 -28.30
CA SER A 720 -0.87 -6.02 -27.38
C SER A 720 -0.39 -7.40 -27.80
N ARG A 721 0.79 -7.80 -27.28
CA ARG A 721 1.34 -9.14 -27.42
C ARG A 721 2.07 -9.57 -26.17
N LEU A 722 2.02 -10.87 -25.90
CA LEU A 722 2.87 -11.55 -24.94
C LEU A 722 4.01 -12.26 -25.68
N TYR A 723 5.21 -12.17 -25.13
CA TYR A 723 6.38 -12.90 -25.59
C TYR A 723 6.94 -13.69 -24.42
N HIS A 724 6.88 -15.01 -24.53
CA HIS A 724 7.33 -15.90 -23.48
C HIS A 724 8.67 -16.52 -23.89
N PHE A 725 9.68 -16.28 -23.08
CA PHE A 725 11.04 -16.75 -23.30
C PHE A 725 11.39 -17.81 -22.26
N ILE A 726 11.90 -18.95 -22.71
CA ILE A 726 12.27 -20.10 -21.90
C ILE A 726 13.75 -20.36 -22.09
N ALA A 727 14.53 -20.46 -21.01
CA ALA A 727 15.94 -20.77 -21.07
C ALA A 727 16.14 -22.14 -21.74
N VAL A 728 17.18 -22.22 -22.56
CA VAL A 728 17.62 -23.46 -23.23
C VAL A 728 19.09 -23.68 -22.94
N ASP A 729 19.50 -24.95 -22.91
CA ASP A 729 20.88 -25.39 -22.62
C ASP A 729 21.89 -24.90 -23.67
#